data_f07e19c1e0e86ef7491e45c8f08610fc
#
_entry.id   f07e19c1e0e86ef7491e45c8f08610fc
#
_cell.length_a   1.000
_cell.length_b   1.000
_cell.length_c   1.000
_cell.angle_alpha   90.00
_cell.angle_beta   90.00
_cell.angle_gamma   90.00
#
_symmetry.space_group_name_H-M   'P 1'
#
loop_
_entity.id
_entity.type
_entity.pdbx_description
1 polymer ?
#
loop_
_entity_poly.entity_id
_entity_poly.type
_entity_poly.pdbx_seq_one_letter_code
_entity_poly.pdbx_strand_id
1 'polypeptide(L)'
;MFNPTISPHDPNTVLVSCDMTGSYITHDGGHSWRIFNLRGVTRFFVFDPVDPKVIYAQGIGLWRSTDNGENWKLVYPSPSSITSISMKSDHADEEIVAEPDPLGTIAALAVDPSNSKVLYAAGGTVHAELFVSQDWGANWKSLATLPEAPRRIWIDPRSPRHSRTLYIAGPHFFTVETVSGVRSFSSPQGVSFTSVSLGFTNAPEPVVYGAWENGILISKDSGKTWGASLFPASGAKMRVIATSHEHGNVAYVSYSSLSLDGQTWIGVAKTQNAGDSWDLVWKEANAQAPNVHDAWISPAFGVDWGENPLEIGVSDRDPNLAYATDLGRTMKTTDGGATWSAVYSHAVTGGGWASSGLDVTTIYGIQFDPFNSARRFLNYTDIGLFRSEDAGKSWESSTMGVPREWRNTTYWLAFDPKVQGRMWSVNSGTHDLPRPKMWRHQDPTNYKGGVCISEDGGKTWRQSNSGMEETAATHILLDPKSPVDARVLYVAGFGRGVYKTIDSGKTWILKNEGITQPQPFGWRLTLASDGTLYVVIARRSEDGSIGNSGDGALYRSKDGAEHWSAVPLPQGVNGPNGLAVDPDSPGRLYLAAWARASGTHGDGGGIFLSEDAGRTWRQVFDRDRHVYDVTVDPNDRNILYATGFESSAWRSTDRGEHWSRIPGFNFKWGHRVIPDPVDRDKIYVLTFGGSLWHGSVTGQEAALDIATPELEPGR
;
A
#
# COMPACT_ATOMS: atom_id res chain seq x y z
N MET A 1 -5.63 5.77 -1.83
CA MET A 1 -4.63 6.84 -2.06
C MET A 1 -5.03 8.08 -1.28
N PHE A 2 -4.05 8.90 -0.83
CA PHE A 2 -4.27 10.03 0.07
C PHE A 2 -3.45 11.24 -0.33
N ASN A 3 -3.80 12.40 0.23
CA ASN A 3 -3.04 13.66 0.17
C ASN A 3 -2.67 14.13 -1.26
N PRO A 4 -3.59 14.17 -2.23
CA PRO A 4 -3.26 14.70 -3.55
C PRO A 4 -2.87 16.17 -3.42
N THR A 5 -1.60 16.47 -3.70
CA THR A 5 -1.00 17.79 -3.50
C THR A 5 -0.41 18.28 -4.83
N ILE A 6 -0.98 19.35 -5.37
CA ILE A 6 -0.61 19.93 -6.66
C ILE A 6 0.41 21.03 -6.45
N SER A 7 1.47 21.06 -7.24
CA SER A 7 2.47 22.12 -7.18
C SER A 7 1.86 23.50 -7.52
N PRO A 8 2.11 24.53 -6.71
CA PRO A 8 1.68 25.89 -7.05
C PRO A 8 2.47 26.50 -8.21
N HIS A 9 3.58 25.87 -8.61
CA HIS A 9 4.45 26.36 -9.69
C HIS A 9 4.17 25.68 -11.03
N ASP A 10 3.88 24.38 -11.00
CA ASP A 10 3.61 23.56 -12.18
C ASP A 10 2.44 22.60 -11.91
N PRO A 11 1.29 22.82 -12.57
CA PRO A 11 0.10 22.00 -12.35
C PRO A 11 0.24 20.54 -12.81
N ASN A 12 1.30 20.22 -13.56
CA ASN A 12 1.63 18.85 -13.96
C ASN A 12 2.40 18.08 -12.88
N THR A 13 2.99 18.79 -11.91
CA THR A 13 3.69 18.18 -10.78
C THR A 13 2.71 17.95 -9.63
N VAL A 14 2.46 16.67 -9.31
CA VAL A 14 1.51 16.26 -8.27
C VAL A 14 2.09 15.13 -7.44
N LEU A 15 1.83 15.17 -6.15
CA LEU A 15 2.19 14.12 -5.19
C LEU A 15 0.93 13.47 -4.62
N VAL A 16 1.00 12.17 -4.39
CA VAL A 16 0.00 11.41 -3.63
C VAL A 16 0.71 10.40 -2.72
N SER A 17 0.07 10.01 -1.62
CA SER A 17 0.58 8.98 -0.71
C SER A 17 -0.32 7.76 -0.68
N CYS A 18 0.24 6.62 -0.30
CA CYS A 18 -0.47 5.39 0.00
C CYS A 18 -0.32 5.07 1.48
N ASP A 19 -1.29 4.39 2.05
CA ASP A 19 -1.27 3.96 3.46
C ASP A 19 -0.29 2.80 3.74
N MET A 20 0.21 2.15 2.69
CA MET A 20 1.09 0.98 2.84
C MET A 20 2.45 1.16 2.18
N THR A 21 2.54 1.87 1.06
CA THR A 21 3.61 1.61 0.09
C THR A 21 4.55 2.77 -0.18
N GLY A 22 4.31 3.90 0.44
CA GLY A 22 5.12 5.08 0.22
C GLY A 22 4.36 6.19 -0.50
N SER A 23 5.03 6.87 -1.39
CA SER A 23 4.53 8.06 -2.05
C SER A 23 4.81 8.01 -3.54
N TYR A 24 4.02 8.75 -4.29
CA TYR A 24 4.14 8.82 -5.75
C TYR A 24 4.20 10.27 -6.20
N ILE A 25 4.97 10.50 -7.25
CA ILE A 25 5.08 11.81 -7.89
C ILE A 25 4.89 11.67 -9.39
N THR A 26 4.18 12.61 -9.98
CA THR A 26 4.08 12.82 -11.43
C THR A 26 4.62 14.20 -11.78
N HIS A 27 5.18 14.33 -12.99
CA HIS A 27 5.59 15.60 -13.58
C HIS A 27 4.90 15.86 -14.94
N ASP A 28 3.94 15.00 -15.29
CA ASP A 28 3.21 15.05 -16.58
C ASP A 28 1.69 15.06 -16.38
N GLY A 29 1.24 15.49 -15.20
CA GLY A 29 -0.16 15.62 -14.87
C GLY A 29 -0.90 14.30 -14.69
N GLY A 30 -0.18 13.23 -14.34
CA GLY A 30 -0.74 11.92 -14.04
C GLY A 30 -0.74 10.93 -15.20
N HIS A 31 -0.07 11.25 -16.32
CA HIS A 31 0.12 10.28 -17.41
C HIS A 31 1.11 9.18 -16.99
N SER A 32 2.11 9.54 -16.17
CA SER A 32 3.01 8.60 -15.56
C SER A 32 3.32 8.98 -14.10
N TRP A 33 3.56 7.98 -13.26
CA TRP A 33 3.89 8.17 -11.86
C TRP A 33 5.14 7.39 -11.48
N ARG A 34 5.96 8.00 -10.64
CA ARG A 34 7.12 7.38 -10.03
C ARG A 34 6.91 7.21 -8.54
N ILE A 35 7.15 6.01 -8.04
CA ILE A 35 7.13 5.74 -6.58
C ILE A 35 8.44 6.20 -5.94
N PHE A 36 8.35 6.65 -4.69
CA PHE A 36 9.46 6.83 -3.79
C PHE A 36 9.05 6.45 -2.36
N ASN A 37 10.01 6.07 -1.53
CA ASN A 37 9.74 5.60 -0.18
C ASN A 37 10.55 6.41 0.84
N LEU A 38 9.88 6.93 1.85
CA LEU A 38 10.48 7.68 2.96
C LEU A 38 10.40 6.90 4.27
N ARG A 39 10.51 5.55 4.18
CA ARG A 39 10.55 4.58 5.30
C ARG A 39 9.23 4.43 6.07
N GLY A 40 8.16 5.01 5.61
CA GLY A 40 6.83 4.93 6.21
C GLY A 40 5.79 5.71 5.43
N VAL A 41 4.56 5.72 5.93
CA VAL A 41 3.45 6.44 5.31
C VAL A 41 3.69 7.94 5.39
N THR A 42 3.56 8.63 4.25
CA THR A 42 3.60 10.10 4.21
C THR A 42 2.22 10.67 4.55
N ARG A 43 2.17 11.51 5.56
CA ARG A 43 0.94 12.10 6.08
C ARG A 43 0.49 13.35 5.34
N PHE A 44 1.46 14.12 4.81
CA PHE A 44 1.20 15.30 3.97
C PHE A 44 2.46 15.71 3.20
N PHE A 45 2.23 16.48 2.13
CA PHE A 45 3.27 17.18 1.37
C PHE A 45 3.05 18.68 1.44
N VAL A 46 4.14 19.44 1.36
CA VAL A 46 4.10 20.91 1.28
C VAL A 46 5.13 21.36 0.24
N PHE A 47 4.66 22.01 -0.82
CA PHE A 47 5.55 22.71 -1.75
C PHE A 47 6.01 24.04 -1.16
N ASP A 48 7.25 24.39 -1.42
CA ASP A 48 7.74 25.74 -1.13
C ASP A 48 7.08 26.74 -2.10
N PRO A 49 6.40 27.79 -1.60
CA PRO A 49 5.72 28.74 -2.48
C PRO A 49 6.67 29.68 -3.24
N VAL A 50 7.98 29.69 -2.88
CA VAL A 50 9.00 30.56 -3.49
C VAL A 50 9.92 29.77 -4.43
N ASP A 51 10.39 28.60 -3.98
CA ASP A 51 11.33 27.77 -4.75
C ASP A 51 10.61 26.53 -5.33
N PRO A 52 10.44 26.46 -6.65
CA PRO A 52 9.71 25.35 -7.30
C PRO A 52 10.39 23.99 -7.16
N LYS A 53 11.64 23.94 -6.72
CA LYS A 53 12.38 22.69 -6.54
C LYS A 53 12.28 22.13 -5.13
N VAL A 54 11.76 22.91 -4.19
CA VAL A 54 11.73 22.53 -2.77
C VAL A 54 10.36 21.96 -2.42
N ILE A 55 10.40 20.75 -1.85
CA ILE A 55 9.22 20.03 -1.38
C ILE A 55 9.53 19.44 -0.01
N TYR A 56 8.56 19.52 0.89
CA TYR A 56 8.60 18.86 2.19
C TYR A 56 7.59 17.72 2.23
N ALA A 57 7.95 16.63 2.92
CA ALA A 57 7.08 15.48 3.16
C ALA A 57 7.19 15.06 4.64
N GLN A 58 6.07 14.89 5.30
CA GLN A 58 6.02 14.40 6.67
C GLN A 58 5.61 12.93 6.69
N GLY A 59 6.51 12.08 7.11
CA GLY A 59 6.30 10.66 7.35
C GLY A 59 6.75 10.28 8.76
N ILE A 60 7.75 9.42 8.86
CA ILE A 60 8.42 9.07 10.13
C ILE A 60 9.21 10.24 10.72
N GLY A 61 9.46 11.26 9.92
CA GLY A 61 10.08 12.54 10.24
C GLY A 61 9.78 13.52 9.12
N LEU A 62 10.36 14.72 9.18
CA LEU A 62 10.26 15.74 8.15
C LEU A 62 11.37 15.55 7.12
N TRP A 63 11.00 15.25 5.90
CA TRP A 63 11.86 15.10 4.75
C TRP A 63 11.80 16.34 3.87
N ARG A 64 12.91 16.65 3.19
CA ARG A 64 13.02 17.76 2.24
C ARG A 64 13.67 17.29 0.95
N SER A 65 13.05 17.61 -0.18
CA SER A 65 13.67 17.60 -1.51
C SER A 65 14.09 19.02 -1.89
N THR A 66 15.16 19.14 -2.69
CA THR A 66 15.64 20.40 -3.31
C THR A 66 15.81 20.28 -4.82
N ASP A 67 15.28 19.24 -5.40
CA ASP A 67 15.40 18.89 -6.81
C ASP A 67 14.06 18.37 -7.40
N ASN A 68 12.96 18.95 -6.93
CA ASN A 68 11.60 18.66 -7.38
C ASN A 68 11.19 17.19 -7.15
N GLY A 69 11.58 16.62 -5.99
CA GLY A 69 11.16 15.28 -5.56
C GLY A 69 12.03 14.13 -6.08
N GLU A 70 13.16 14.43 -6.76
CA GLU A 70 14.08 13.39 -7.21
C GLU A 70 14.83 12.74 -6.03
N ASN A 71 15.37 13.58 -5.12
CA ASN A 71 16.07 13.12 -3.92
C ASN A 71 15.47 13.74 -2.66
N TRP A 72 15.55 12.97 -1.56
CA TRP A 72 14.99 13.37 -0.27
C TRP A 72 16.04 13.23 0.85
N LYS A 73 16.05 14.19 1.76
CA LYS A 73 16.88 14.16 2.97
C LYS A 73 15.99 14.38 4.19
N LEU A 74 16.23 13.59 5.25
CA LEU A 74 15.62 13.83 6.55
C LEU A 74 16.20 15.13 7.13
N VAL A 75 15.33 16.08 7.46
CA VAL A 75 15.73 17.36 8.07
C VAL A 75 15.35 17.44 9.54
N TYR A 76 14.31 16.72 9.96
CA TYR A 76 13.92 16.61 11.36
C TYR A 76 13.26 15.25 11.67
N PRO A 77 13.62 14.58 12.79
CA PRO A 77 14.74 14.95 13.68
C PRO A 77 16.08 14.90 12.95
N SER A 78 17.09 15.58 13.51
CA SER A 78 18.46 15.48 12.96
C SER A 78 18.91 14.02 12.98
N PRO A 79 19.48 13.47 11.88
CA PRO A 79 19.98 12.09 11.87
C PRO A 79 20.94 11.78 13.04
N SER A 80 21.73 12.77 13.47
CA SER A 80 22.66 12.62 14.61
C SER A 80 22.00 12.52 15.98
N SER A 81 20.72 12.89 16.10
CA SER A 81 19.94 12.77 17.34
C SER A 81 19.12 11.47 17.43
N ILE A 82 19.13 10.67 16.37
CA ILE A 82 18.38 9.41 16.34
C ILE A 82 19.04 8.39 17.27
N THR A 83 18.30 7.92 18.23
CA THR A 83 18.75 6.92 19.22
C THR A 83 18.30 5.51 18.87
N SER A 84 17.16 5.36 18.20
CA SER A 84 16.68 4.07 17.70
C SER A 84 15.74 4.22 16.50
N ILE A 85 15.72 3.18 15.68
CA ILE A 85 14.75 2.98 14.59
C ILE A 85 14.16 1.61 14.79
N SER A 86 12.84 1.50 14.82
CA SER A 86 12.13 0.24 15.00
C SER A 86 10.95 0.16 14.04
N MET A 87 10.62 -1.06 13.61
CA MET A 87 9.39 -1.30 12.85
C MET A 87 8.21 -1.39 13.82
N LYS A 88 7.23 -0.52 13.65
CA LYS A 88 6.09 -0.37 14.57
C LYS A 88 4.88 -1.19 14.17
N SER A 89 4.72 -1.48 12.91
CA SER A 89 3.55 -2.15 12.39
C SER A 89 3.89 -3.18 11.32
N ASP A 90 2.95 -4.06 11.02
CA ASP A 90 3.02 -5.00 9.90
C ASP A 90 2.73 -4.36 8.53
N HIS A 91 2.49 -3.05 8.50
CA HIS A 91 2.55 -2.20 7.31
C HIS A 91 3.94 -1.62 7.05
N ALA A 92 4.94 -2.06 7.84
CA ALA A 92 6.32 -1.64 7.76
C ALA A 92 6.57 -0.14 8.00
N ASP A 93 5.70 0.50 8.76
CA ASP A 93 6.01 1.83 9.29
C ASP A 93 7.18 1.71 10.26
N GLU A 94 8.20 2.49 10.00
CA GLU A 94 9.27 2.69 10.97
C GLU A 94 8.90 3.81 11.92
N GLU A 95 9.40 3.72 13.14
CA GLU A 95 9.37 4.76 14.14
C GLU A 95 10.80 5.18 14.46
N ILE A 96 11.04 6.47 14.40
CA ILE A 96 12.31 7.09 14.84
C ILE A 96 12.13 7.59 16.25
N VAL A 97 13.07 7.24 17.14
CA VAL A 97 13.22 7.87 18.44
C VAL A 97 14.47 8.74 18.39
N ALA A 98 14.33 10.00 18.79
CA ALA A 98 15.43 10.97 18.81
C ALA A 98 15.46 11.73 20.13
N GLU A 99 16.65 12.15 20.57
CA GLU A 99 16.84 12.96 21.76
C GLU A 99 17.88 14.06 21.51
N PRO A 100 17.51 15.36 21.71
CA PRO A 100 16.16 15.84 22.06
C PRO A 100 15.19 15.86 20.87
N ASP A 101 13.90 15.68 21.16
CA ASP A 101 12.82 15.80 20.17
C ASP A 101 11.69 16.72 20.70
N PRO A 102 11.85 18.05 20.65
CA PRO A 102 10.85 18.97 21.18
C PRO A 102 9.56 19.05 20.35
N LEU A 103 9.61 18.75 19.04
CA LEU A 103 8.42 18.80 18.19
C LEU A 103 7.61 17.50 18.23
N GLY A 104 8.25 16.37 18.46
CA GLY A 104 7.62 15.08 18.26
C GLY A 104 7.11 14.92 16.81
N THR A 105 5.95 14.34 16.64
CA THR A 105 5.33 14.23 15.31
C THR A 105 4.79 15.58 14.86
N ILE A 106 5.27 16.06 13.70
CA ILE A 106 4.75 17.27 13.07
C ILE A 106 3.35 16.97 12.49
N ALA A 107 2.33 17.65 13.01
CA ALA A 107 0.95 17.48 12.60
C ALA A 107 0.55 18.36 11.42
N ALA A 108 1.18 19.55 11.30
CA ALA A 108 0.95 20.49 10.20
C ALA A 108 2.18 21.34 9.96
N LEU A 109 2.39 21.77 8.72
CA LEU A 109 3.54 22.55 8.27
C LEU A 109 3.09 23.61 7.26
N ALA A 110 3.70 24.79 7.32
CA ALA A 110 3.58 25.83 6.30
C ALA A 110 4.91 26.52 6.07
N VAL A 111 5.24 26.83 4.81
CA VAL A 111 6.43 27.59 4.41
C VAL A 111 6.06 29.05 4.21
N ASP A 112 6.86 29.99 4.68
CA ASP A 112 6.61 31.43 4.51
C ASP A 112 6.60 31.81 3.03
N PRO A 113 5.53 32.45 2.53
CA PRO A 113 5.36 32.74 1.10
C PRO A 113 6.33 33.79 0.55
N SER A 114 7.21 34.33 1.38
CA SER A 114 8.22 35.30 0.97
C SER A 114 9.64 34.91 1.36
N ASN A 115 9.83 33.76 2.05
CA ASN A 115 11.13 33.31 2.52
C ASN A 115 11.18 31.82 2.77
N SER A 116 11.71 31.05 1.87
CA SER A 116 11.85 29.58 1.93
C SER A 116 12.58 29.06 3.19
N LYS A 117 13.36 29.91 3.89
CA LYS A 117 14.05 29.51 5.12
C LYS A 117 13.13 29.43 6.33
N VAL A 118 11.98 30.12 6.26
CA VAL A 118 11.07 30.26 7.40
C VAL A 118 9.92 29.27 7.24
N LEU A 119 9.80 28.38 8.22
CA LEU A 119 8.72 27.40 8.31
C LEU A 119 8.00 27.55 9.65
N TYR A 120 6.69 27.31 9.62
CA TYR A 120 5.87 27.17 10.81
C TYR A 120 5.34 25.75 10.89
N ALA A 121 5.55 25.09 12.02
CA ALA A 121 5.09 23.72 12.26
C ALA A 121 4.27 23.65 13.53
N ALA A 122 3.27 22.78 13.54
CA ALA A 122 2.57 22.39 14.74
C ALA A 122 2.92 20.96 15.11
N GLY A 123 3.23 20.75 16.37
CA GLY A 123 3.63 19.48 16.96
C GLY A 123 3.58 19.56 18.47
N GLY A 124 4.44 18.85 19.15
CA GLY A 124 4.59 18.83 20.60
C GLY A 124 4.34 17.45 21.20
N THR A 125 5.15 17.11 22.19
CA THR A 125 5.10 15.79 22.84
C THR A 125 4.13 15.73 24.03
N VAL A 126 3.90 16.86 24.70
CA VAL A 126 3.05 16.95 25.91
C VAL A 126 1.79 17.81 25.63
N HIS A 127 2.00 18.93 24.97
CA HIS A 127 0.94 19.86 24.56
C HIS A 127 1.14 20.22 23.10
N ALA A 128 0.05 20.59 22.42
CA ALA A 128 0.14 21.13 21.08
C ALA A 128 0.82 22.51 21.12
N GLU A 129 1.86 22.66 20.33
CA GLU A 129 2.64 23.90 20.22
C GLU A 129 2.85 24.32 18.77
N LEU A 130 2.98 25.61 18.56
CA LEU A 130 3.42 26.20 17.31
C LEU A 130 4.91 26.49 17.39
N PHE A 131 5.65 26.05 16.38
CA PHE A 131 7.10 26.26 16.27
C PHE A 131 7.41 27.04 15.01
N VAL A 132 8.58 27.73 15.03
CA VAL A 132 9.17 28.37 13.86
C VAL A 132 10.58 27.86 13.63
N SER A 133 10.89 27.56 12.37
CA SER A 133 12.25 27.36 11.87
C SER A 133 12.66 28.55 11.02
N GLN A 134 13.96 28.89 11.01
CA GLN A 134 14.57 29.94 10.17
C GLN A 134 15.67 29.37 9.24
N ASP A 135 15.77 28.05 9.19
CA ASP A 135 16.85 27.32 8.52
C ASP A 135 16.33 26.05 7.79
N TRP A 136 15.19 26.20 7.09
CA TRP A 136 14.57 25.14 6.28
C TRP A 136 14.16 23.89 7.08
N GLY A 137 13.81 24.06 8.36
CA GLY A 137 13.32 22.98 9.20
C GLY A 137 14.39 22.21 9.98
N ALA A 138 15.65 22.67 9.95
CA ALA A 138 16.72 22.00 10.68
C ALA A 138 16.67 22.25 12.19
N ASN A 139 16.35 23.49 12.61
CA ASN A 139 16.19 23.85 14.00
C ASN A 139 14.87 24.57 14.24
N TRP A 140 14.29 24.36 15.43
CA TRP A 140 12.96 24.87 15.75
C TRP A 140 12.92 25.58 17.09
N LYS A 141 12.11 26.62 17.15
CA LYS A 141 11.86 27.40 18.35
C LYS A 141 10.35 27.46 18.59
N SER A 142 9.91 27.14 19.80
CA SER A 142 8.51 27.30 20.21
C SER A 142 8.10 28.78 20.17
N LEU A 143 6.93 29.04 19.59
CA LEU A 143 6.32 30.37 19.49
C LEU A 143 5.13 30.52 20.43
N ALA A 144 4.25 29.51 20.51
CA ALA A 144 3.02 29.57 21.28
C ALA A 144 2.48 28.17 21.59
N THR A 145 1.88 28.02 22.75
CA THR A 145 1.03 26.85 23.06
C THR A 145 -0.29 26.99 22.31
N LEU A 146 -0.73 25.90 21.68
CA LEU A 146 -1.98 25.83 20.95
C LEU A 146 -3.08 25.22 21.82
N PRO A 147 -4.35 25.61 21.63
CA PRO A 147 -5.46 25.08 22.44
C PRO A 147 -5.73 23.60 22.14
N GLU A 148 -5.37 23.13 20.96
CA GLU A 148 -5.55 21.74 20.50
C GLU A 148 -4.56 21.36 19.40
N ALA A 149 -4.48 20.08 19.08
CA ALA A 149 -3.64 19.58 17.99
C ALA A 149 -4.24 19.98 16.62
N PRO A 150 -3.51 20.74 15.81
CA PRO A 150 -4.00 21.17 14.51
C PRO A 150 -3.79 20.09 13.45
N ARG A 151 -4.49 20.26 12.32
CA ARG A 151 -4.35 19.42 11.12
C ARG A 151 -3.84 20.22 9.92
N ARG A 152 -4.01 21.55 9.93
CA ARG A 152 -3.63 22.44 8.83
C ARG A 152 -3.16 23.78 9.36
N ILE A 153 -2.19 24.39 8.65
CA ILE A 153 -1.73 25.77 8.88
C ILE A 153 -1.69 26.47 7.53
N TRP A 154 -2.22 27.71 7.49
CA TRP A 154 -2.05 28.63 6.37
C TRP A 154 -1.44 29.93 6.86
N ILE A 155 -0.66 30.57 6.02
CA ILE A 155 -0.05 31.87 6.29
C ILE A 155 -0.77 32.90 5.44
N ASP A 156 -1.25 33.99 6.04
CA ASP A 156 -1.76 35.10 5.23
C ASP A 156 -0.59 35.75 4.48
N PRO A 157 -0.52 35.63 3.14
CA PRO A 157 0.58 36.18 2.37
C PRO A 157 0.64 37.71 2.42
N ARG A 158 -0.45 38.37 2.80
CA ARG A 158 -0.59 39.83 2.91
C ARG A 158 -0.15 40.36 4.27
N SER A 159 -0.02 39.49 5.27
CA SER A 159 0.44 39.87 6.61
C SER A 159 1.89 40.32 6.60
N PRO A 160 2.29 41.26 7.48
CA PRO A 160 3.67 41.73 7.55
C PRO A 160 4.69 40.61 7.84
N ARG A 161 5.81 40.59 7.17
CA ARG A 161 6.86 39.53 7.34
C ARG A 161 7.35 39.38 8.78
N HIS A 162 7.37 40.45 9.56
CA HIS A 162 7.82 40.44 10.95
C HIS A 162 6.71 40.06 11.94
N SER A 163 5.44 39.99 11.47
CA SER A 163 4.29 39.64 12.27
C SER A 163 3.26 38.91 11.39
N ARG A 164 3.53 37.62 11.11
CA ARG A 164 2.65 36.79 10.28
C ARG A 164 1.35 36.48 11.01
N THR A 165 0.26 36.56 10.26
CA THR A 165 -1.03 35.99 10.64
C THR A 165 -1.11 34.58 10.12
N LEU A 166 -1.32 33.61 11.01
CA LEU A 166 -1.48 32.20 10.73
C LEU A 166 -2.93 31.80 11.00
N TYR A 167 -3.52 31.11 10.05
CA TYR A 167 -4.80 30.45 10.20
C TYR A 167 -4.57 28.98 10.50
N ILE A 168 -5.12 28.48 11.58
CA ILE A 168 -4.88 27.14 12.07
C ILE A 168 -6.20 26.41 12.24
N ALA A 169 -6.27 25.20 11.74
CA ALA A 169 -7.44 24.36 11.83
C ALA A 169 -7.11 22.97 12.36
N GLY A 170 -7.94 22.52 13.26
CA GLY A 170 -8.06 21.16 13.76
C GLY A 170 -9.54 20.82 13.88
N PRO A 171 -9.99 20.27 15.03
CA PRO A 171 -11.42 20.21 15.38
C PRO A 171 -12.09 21.59 15.39
N HIS A 172 -11.30 22.62 15.66
CA HIS A 172 -11.75 24.01 15.62
C HIS A 172 -10.82 24.85 14.73
N PHE A 173 -11.26 26.10 14.45
CA PHE A 173 -10.51 27.08 13.68
C PHE A 173 -10.08 28.24 14.57
N PHE A 174 -8.83 28.69 14.46
CA PHE A 174 -8.31 29.81 15.22
C PHE A 174 -7.18 30.54 14.49
N THR A 175 -6.91 31.77 14.94
CA THR A 175 -5.89 32.64 14.34
C THR A 175 -4.76 32.88 15.34
N VAL A 176 -3.53 32.84 14.85
CA VAL A 176 -2.31 33.14 15.62
C VAL A 176 -1.56 34.27 14.92
N GLU A 177 -1.16 35.28 15.67
CA GLU A 177 -0.15 36.22 15.22
C GLU A 177 1.19 35.86 15.84
N THR A 178 2.23 35.77 15.02
CA THR A 178 3.54 35.28 15.43
C THR A 178 4.26 36.12 16.49
N VAL A 179 3.84 37.39 16.67
CA VAL A 179 4.39 38.28 17.69
C VAL A 179 3.57 38.29 18.98
N SER A 180 2.26 38.17 18.90
CA SER A 180 1.34 38.36 20.03
C SER A 180 0.62 37.07 20.48
N GLY A 181 0.85 35.96 19.81
CA GLY A 181 0.27 34.66 20.17
C GLY A 181 -1.15 34.43 19.66
N VAL A 182 -1.85 33.47 20.26
CA VAL A 182 -3.23 33.09 19.86
C VAL A 182 -4.16 34.25 20.12
N ARG A 183 -4.85 34.76 19.09
CA ARG A 183 -5.72 35.94 19.18
C ARG A 183 -7.20 35.66 19.16
N SER A 184 -7.67 34.63 18.49
CA SER A 184 -9.11 34.32 18.48
C SER A 184 -9.37 32.85 18.28
N PHE A 185 -10.19 32.32 19.12
CA PHE A 185 -10.82 31.02 18.98
C PHE A 185 -12.24 31.26 18.46
N SER A 186 -12.52 30.84 17.25
CA SER A 186 -13.68 31.36 16.53
C SER A 186 -14.56 30.29 15.87
N SER A 187 -14.55 29.07 16.37
CA SER A 187 -15.51 28.07 15.93
C SER A 187 -16.85 28.26 16.61
N PRO A 188 -17.98 27.97 15.94
CA PRO A 188 -19.28 27.96 16.57
C PRO A 188 -19.35 26.96 17.73
N GLN A 189 -20.08 27.31 18.78
CA GLN A 189 -20.22 26.44 19.95
C GLN A 189 -20.85 25.09 19.56
N GLY A 190 -20.25 23.99 20.01
CA GLY A 190 -20.73 22.64 19.75
C GLY A 190 -20.41 22.09 18.36
N VAL A 191 -19.61 22.79 17.57
CA VAL A 191 -19.13 22.32 16.25
C VAL A 191 -17.72 21.82 16.35
N SER A 192 -17.50 20.59 15.86
CA SER A 192 -16.17 20.01 15.63
C SER A 192 -16.01 19.72 14.14
N PHE A 193 -15.06 20.38 13.50
CA PHE A 193 -14.81 20.19 12.08
C PHE A 193 -14.10 18.88 11.79
N THR A 194 -14.59 18.14 10.81
CA THR A 194 -13.90 16.96 10.24
C THR A 194 -12.83 17.38 9.25
N SER A 195 -13.07 18.46 8.49
CA SER A 195 -12.13 19.04 7.53
C SER A 195 -12.34 20.54 7.42
N VAL A 196 -11.25 21.29 7.31
CA VAL A 196 -11.28 22.74 7.07
C VAL A 196 -10.36 23.06 5.91
N SER A 197 -10.78 24.00 5.07
CA SER A 197 -9.94 24.58 4.02
C SER A 197 -10.22 26.07 3.90
N LEU A 198 -9.24 26.84 3.41
CA LEU A 198 -9.41 28.26 3.16
C LEU A 198 -8.74 28.70 1.86
N GLY A 199 -9.27 29.76 1.28
CA GLY A 199 -8.67 30.41 0.12
C GLY A 199 -8.83 31.92 0.18
N PHE A 200 -7.94 32.61 -0.50
CA PHE A 200 -7.94 34.06 -0.58
C PHE A 200 -8.72 34.55 -1.80
N THR A 201 -9.28 35.73 -1.68
CA THR A 201 -9.98 36.46 -2.75
C THR A 201 -9.40 37.88 -2.81
N ASN A 202 -9.99 38.75 -3.61
CA ASN A 202 -9.69 40.19 -3.58
C ASN A 202 -10.17 40.89 -2.30
N ALA A 203 -11.00 40.21 -1.49
CA ALA A 203 -11.45 40.74 -0.19
C ALA A 203 -10.29 40.71 0.83
N PRO A 204 -10.30 41.57 1.86
CA PRO A 204 -9.27 41.58 2.89
C PRO A 204 -9.19 40.29 3.68
N GLU A 205 -10.27 39.58 3.85
CA GLU A 205 -10.37 38.36 4.64
C GLU A 205 -10.46 37.15 3.74
N PRO A 206 -9.89 35.98 4.13
CA PRO A 206 -10.06 34.73 3.41
C PRO A 206 -11.50 34.16 3.57
N VAL A 207 -11.90 33.34 2.64
CA VAL A 207 -13.07 32.47 2.80
C VAL A 207 -12.62 31.17 3.44
N VAL A 208 -13.26 30.82 4.55
CA VAL A 208 -12.98 29.57 5.29
C VAL A 208 -14.17 28.65 5.17
N TYR A 209 -13.93 27.40 4.82
CA TYR A 209 -14.91 26.35 4.69
C TYR A 209 -14.64 25.28 5.75
N GLY A 210 -15.68 24.92 6.52
CA GLY A 210 -15.60 23.87 7.53
C GLY A 210 -16.66 22.80 7.27
N ALA A 211 -16.20 21.57 6.98
CA ALA A 211 -17.06 20.40 6.95
C ALA A 211 -17.19 19.82 8.36
N TRP A 212 -18.41 19.45 8.76
CA TRP A 212 -18.71 18.84 10.04
C TRP A 212 -19.88 17.85 9.90
N GLU A 213 -20.24 17.15 10.96
CA GLU A 213 -21.24 16.07 10.94
C GLU A 213 -22.56 16.46 10.23
N ASN A 214 -23.04 17.71 10.45
CA ASN A 214 -24.34 18.16 9.96
C ASN A 214 -24.26 19.02 8.69
N GLY A 215 -23.13 19.09 7.99
CA GLY A 215 -23.01 19.82 6.74
C GLY A 215 -21.75 20.69 6.62
N ILE A 216 -21.92 21.86 6.04
CA ILE A 216 -20.83 22.81 5.76
C ILE A 216 -21.14 24.15 6.40
N LEU A 217 -20.16 24.71 7.10
CA LEU A 217 -20.15 26.07 7.60
C LEU A 217 -19.13 26.90 6.85
N ILE A 218 -19.45 28.16 6.62
CA ILE A 218 -18.62 29.11 5.88
C ILE A 218 -18.41 30.36 6.68
N SER A 219 -17.19 30.84 6.71
CA SER A 219 -16.85 32.17 7.22
C SER A 219 -16.24 33.01 6.10
N LYS A 220 -16.65 34.24 5.96
CA LYS A 220 -16.14 35.24 5.01
C LYS A 220 -15.36 36.36 5.75
N ASP A 221 -15.05 36.16 7.03
CA ASP A 221 -14.46 37.17 7.93
C ASP A 221 -13.38 36.57 8.85
N SER A 222 -12.57 35.64 8.31
CA SER A 222 -11.48 34.96 9.02
C SER A 222 -11.93 34.14 10.23
N GLY A 223 -13.16 33.57 10.18
CA GLY A 223 -13.70 32.72 11.24
C GLY A 223 -14.42 33.47 12.36
N LYS A 224 -14.62 34.79 12.26
CA LYS A 224 -15.33 35.58 13.29
C LYS A 224 -16.81 35.21 13.34
N THR A 225 -17.42 35.03 12.16
CA THR A 225 -18.79 34.57 12.04
C THR A 225 -18.90 33.41 11.07
N TRP A 226 -19.88 32.53 11.32
CA TRP A 226 -20.09 31.32 10.52
C TRP A 226 -21.56 31.23 10.09
N GLY A 227 -21.76 30.97 8.81
CA GLY A 227 -23.07 30.71 8.22
C GLY A 227 -23.19 29.27 7.73
N ALA A 228 -24.35 28.67 7.88
CA ALA A 228 -24.61 27.36 7.27
C ALA A 228 -24.73 27.49 5.75
N SER A 229 -24.09 26.61 5.03
CA SER A 229 -24.19 26.51 3.58
C SER A 229 -25.26 25.49 3.18
N LEU A 230 -26.09 25.85 2.20
CA LEU A 230 -27.16 24.99 1.70
C LEU A 230 -26.57 23.97 0.70
N PHE A 231 -26.62 22.69 1.06
CA PHE A 231 -26.25 21.60 0.19
C PHE A 231 -27.45 21.11 -0.62
N PRO A 232 -27.27 20.61 -1.88
CA PRO A 232 -28.37 20.31 -2.81
C PRO A 232 -29.43 19.30 -2.34
N ALA A 233 -29.07 18.44 -1.38
CA ALA A 233 -29.99 17.44 -0.83
C ALA A 233 -29.68 17.12 0.62
N SER A 234 -30.68 16.61 1.35
CA SER A 234 -30.52 16.22 2.74
C SER A 234 -29.86 14.85 2.92
N GLY A 235 -29.28 14.62 4.10
CA GLY A 235 -28.71 13.32 4.48
C GLY A 235 -27.30 13.06 3.99
N ALA A 236 -26.71 13.96 3.21
CA ALA A 236 -25.32 13.83 2.79
C ALA A 236 -24.35 13.95 3.98
N LYS A 237 -23.38 13.06 4.03
CA LYS A 237 -22.25 13.11 4.97
C LYS A 237 -21.04 13.72 4.26
N MET A 238 -20.50 14.80 4.83
CA MET A 238 -19.31 15.47 4.31
C MET A 238 -18.06 14.84 4.91
N ARG A 239 -17.01 14.63 4.08
CA ARG A 239 -15.76 14.03 4.54
C ARG A 239 -14.59 15.00 4.49
N VAL A 240 -14.22 15.46 3.30
CA VAL A 240 -13.11 16.38 3.09
C VAL A 240 -13.54 17.57 2.25
N ILE A 241 -13.00 18.74 2.56
CA ILE A 241 -13.20 19.98 1.81
C ILE A 241 -11.86 20.55 1.41
N ALA A 242 -11.74 21.00 0.16
CA ALA A 242 -10.52 21.58 -0.40
C ALA A 242 -10.86 22.82 -1.24
N THR A 243 -10.03 23.83 -1.12
CA THR A 243 -10.23 25.15 -1.73
C THR A 243 -9.02 25.51 -2.57
N SER A 244 -9.23 26.18 -3.70
CA SER A 244 -8.15 26.83 -4.43
C SER A 244 -7.63 28.02 -3.61
N HIS A 245 -6.32 28.02 -3.33
CA HIS A 245 -5.74 29.00 -2.42
C HIS A 245 -5.85 30.44 -2.95
N GLU A 246 -5.67 30.65 -4.26
CA GLU A 246 -5.75 31.98 -4.90
C GLU A 246 -7.18 32.34 -5.38
N HIS A 247 -8.12 31.38 -5.35
CA HIS A 247 -9.53 31.56 -5.76
C HIS A 247 -10.48 31.10 -4.66
N GLY A 248 -10.43 31.77 -3.52
CA GLY A 248 -11.14 31.38 -2.29
C GLY A 248 -12.67 31.26 -2.39
N ASN A 249 -13.29 31.74 -3.47
CA ASN A 249 -14.70 31.49 -3.75
C ASN A 249 -15.01 30.12 -4.34
N VAL A 250 -13.96 29.33 -4.70
CA VAL A 250 -14.10 27.98 -5.26
C VAL A 250 -13.64 26.95 -4.25
N ALA A 251 -14.50 25.98 -3.96
CA ALA A 251 -14.18 24.83 -3.12
C ALA A 251 -14.87 23.58 -3.63
N TYR A 252 -14.25 22.43 -3.31
CA TYR A 252 -14.78 21.10 -3.57
C TYR A 252 -14.97 20.37 -2.24
N VAL A 253 -16.03 19.57 -2.14
CA VAL A 253 -16.31 18.76 -0.96
C VAL A 253 -16.71 17.35 -1.36
N SER A 254 -16.14 16.34 -0.74
CA SER A 254 -16.59 14.96 -0.93
C SER A 254 -17.80 14.67 -0.06
N TYR A 255 -18.74 13.93 -0.63
CA TYR A 255 -19.98 13.53 0.03
C TYR A 255 -20.29 12.05 -0.15
N SER A 256 -21.00 11.51 0.81
CA SER A 256 -21.60 10.17 0.75
C SER A 256 -23.02 10.18 1.32
N SER A 257 -23.73 9.07 1.15
CA SER A 257 -25.10 8.89 1.67
C SER A 257 -26.11 9.94 1.17
N LEU A 258 -25.84 10.57 0.03
CA LEU A 258 -26.76 11.56 -0.55
C LEU A 258 -27.96 10.84 -1.17
N SER A 259 -29.14 11.04 -0.61
CA SER A 259 -30.40 10.53 -1.18
C SER A 259 -30.97 11.50 -2.22
N LEU A 260 -30.98 11.08 -3.48
CA LEU A 260 -31.51 11.85 -4.59
C LEU A 260 -32.10 10.88 -5.64
N ASP A 261 -33.31 11.18 -6.12
CA ASP A 261 -34.00 10.39 -7.16
C ASP A 261 -34.13 8.89 -6.82
N GLY A 262 -34.33 8.58 -5.54
CA GLY A 262 -34.51 7.19 -5.07
C GLY A 262 -33.21 6.37 -5.02
N GLN A 263 -32.07 6.99 -5.22
CA GLN A 263 -30.75 6.37 -5.13
C GLN A 263 -29.88 7.03 -4.05
N THR A 264 -28.87 6.30 -3.59
CA THR A 264 -27.83 6.84 -2.69
C THR A 264 -26.57 7.11 -3.49
N TRP A 265 -26.16 8.38 -3.51
CA TRP A 265 -25.03 8.86 -4.27
C TRP A 265 -23.81 9.11 -3.39
N ILE A 266 -22.64 8.90 -3.99
CA ILE A 266 -21.33 9.34 -3.49
C ILE A 266 -20.67 10.22 -4.54
N GLY A 267 -19.70 11.06 -4.12
CA GLY A 267 -18.91 11.84 -5.08
C GLY A 267 -18.38 13.14 -4.52
N VAL A 268 -18.32 14.13 -5.38
CA VAL A 268 -17.78 15.47 -5.10
C VAL A 268 -18.80 16.54 -5.51
N ALA A 269 -19.00 17.53 -4.66
CA ALA A 269 -19.69 18.75 -5.01
C ALA A 269 -18.72 19.94 -5.07
N LYS A 270 -19.05 20.95 -5.87
CA LYS A 270 -18.26 22.17 -6.08
C LYS A 270 -19.11 23.41 -5.83
N THR A 271 -18.52 24.39 -5.17
CA THR A 271 -19.03 25.77 -5.16
C THR A 271 -18.12 26.70 -5.96
N GLN A 272 -18.70 27.74 -6.57
CA GLN A 272 -17.98 28.81 -7.27
C GLN A 272 -18.32 30.20 -6.71
N ASN A 273 -19.15 30.26 -5.67
CA ASN A 273 -19.68 31.47 -5.10
C ASN A 273 -19.55 31.51 -3.57
N ALA A 274 -18.43 31.03 -3.07
CA ALA A 274 -18.12 31.01 -1.64
C ALA A 274 -19.20 30.30 -0.81
N GLY A 275 -19.72 29.16 -1.36
CA GLY A 275 -20.66 28.29 -0.68
C GLY A 275 -22.11 28.73 -0.66
N ASP A 276 -22.48 29.78 -1.40
CA ASP A 276 -23.86 30.17 -1.54
C ASP A 276 -24.71 29.12 -2.28
N SER A 277 -24.06 28.34 -3.16
CA SER A 277 -24.64 27.14 -3.78
C SER A 277 -23.56 26.09 -4.10
N TRP A 278 -23.98 24.83 -4.30
CA TRP A 278 -23.15 23.71 -4.65
C TRP A 278 -23.74 22.92 -5.82
N ASP A 279 -22.90 22.53 -6.76
CA ASP A 279 -23.21 21.65 -7.86
C ASP A 279 -22.57 20.26 -7.61
N LEU A 280 -23.31 19.17 -7.88
CA LEU A 280 -22.78 17.83 -7.79
C LEU A 280 -21.95 17.54 -9.05
N VAL A 281 -20.61 17.59 -8.92
CA VAL A 281 -19.67 17.51 -10.06
C VAL A 281 -19.03 16.14 -10.24
N TRP A 282 -19.12 15.24 -9.26
CA TRP A 282 -18.91 13.82 -9.41
C TRP A 282 -20.09 13.11 -8.77
N LYS A 283 -20.76 12.26 -9.54
CA LYS A 283 -21.92 11.49 -9.08
C LYS A 283 -21.75 10.04 -9.43
N GLU A 284 -21.83 9.18 -8.45
CA GLU A 284 -21.72 7.74 -8.62
C GLU A 284 -22.74 7.01 -7.73
N ALA A 285 -23.51 6.09 -8.31
CA ALA A 285 -24.47 5.24 -7.62
C ALA A 285 -24.75 3.95 -8.42
N ASN A 286 -24.74 2.78 -7.78
CA ASN A 286 -25.14 1.49 -8.39
C ASN A 286 -24.54 1.26 -9.79
N ALA A 287 -23.24 1.42 -9.95
CA ALA A 287 -22.52 1.32 -11.23
C ALA A 287 -22.88 2.42 -12.27
N GLN A 288 -23.58 3.46 -11.86
CA GLN A 288 -23.79 4.66 -12.66
C GLN A 288 -22.75 5.72 -12.26
N ALA A 289 -21.95 6.13 -13.20
CA ALA A 289 -20.94 7.18 -13.04
C ALA A 289 -20.89 8.02 -14.32
N PRO A 290 -21.90 8.87 -14.59
CA PRO A 290 -22.15 9.47 -15.89
C PRO A 290 -21.02 10.40 -16.36
N ASN A 291 -20.20 10.94 -15.46
CA ASN A 291 -19.10 11.83 -15.79
C ASN A 291 -17.72 11.33 -15.29
N VAL A 292 -17.62 10.03 -14.98
CA VAL A 292 -16.36 9.37 -14.60
C VAL A 292 -15.89 8.49 -15.75
N HIS A 293 -14.66 8.72 -16.22
CA HIS A 293 -14.09 8.06 -17.38
C HIS A 293 -12.82 7.29 -17.03
N ASP A 294 -12.52 6.28 -17.84
CA ASP A 294 -11.29 5.48 -17.76
C ASP A 294 -11.07 4.78 -16.39
N ALA A 295 -12.11 4.65 -15.58
CA ALA A 295 -12.08 3.98 -14.29
C ALA A 295 -12.68 2.58 -14.40
N TRP A 296 -11.87 1.54 -14.16
CA TRP A 296 -12.30 0.13 -14.25
C TRP A 296 -12.75 -0.45 -12.91
N ILE A 297 -12.37 0.18 -11.79
CA ILE A 297 -12.60 -0.38 -10.44
C ILE A 297 -14.10 -0.45 -10.11
N SER A 298 -14.83 0.64 -10.24
CA SER A 298 -16.26 0.64 -9.90
C SER A 298 -17.10 -0.29 -10.77
N PRO A 299 -16.90 -0.39 -12.08
CA PRO A 299 -17.57 -1.41 -12.91
C PRO A 299 -17.23 -2.84 -12.50
N ALA A 300 -16.02 -3.12 -12.02
CA ALA A 300 -15.57 -4.44 -11.63
C ALA A 300 -16.06 -4.87 -10.23
N PHE A 301 -16.07 -3.94 -9.27
CA PHE A 301 -16.27 -4.25 -7.84
C PHE A 301 -17.47 -3.54 -7.19
N GLY A 302 -18.05 -2.54 -7.83
CA GLY A 302 -19.12 -1.70 -7.31
C GLY A 302 -18.60 -0.33 -6.84
N VAL A 303 -19.53 0.63 -6.76
CA VAL A 303 -19.21 2.03 -6.44
C VAL A 303 -18.73 2.24 -5.00
N ASP A 304 -19.09 1.35 -4.12
CA ASP A 304 -18.77 1.39 -2.69
C ASP A 304 -17.44 0.70 -2.34
N TRP A 305 -16.77 0.08 -3.32
CA TRP A 305 -15.54 -0.66 -3.08
C TRP A 305 -14.40 0.25 -2.57
N GLY A 306 -14.19 1.39 -3.21
CA GLY A 306 -13.14 2.36 -2.84
C GLY A 306 -13.62 3.40 -1.81
N GLU A 307 -14.85 3.30 -1.33
CA GLU A 307 -15.57 4.32 -0.56
C GLU A 307 -15.83 5.60 -1.40
N ASN A 308 -16.33 6.67 -0.78
CA ASN A 308 -16.39 7.99 -1.39
C ASN A 308 -14.99 8.62 -1.43
N PRO A 309 -14.74 9.66 -2.24
CA PRO A 309 -13.44 10.32 -2.22
C PRO A 309 -12.98 10.68 -0.81
N LEU A 310 -11.80 10.17 -0.44
CA LEU A 310 -11.23 10.31 0.90
C LEU A 310 -10.51 11.63 1.05
N GLU A 311 -9.84 12.07 -0.04
CA GLU A 311 -9.05 13.29 -0.09
C GLU A 311 -9.26 14.02 -1.42
N ILE A 312 -9.13 15.35 -1.38
CA ILE A 312 -9.22 16.22 -2.56
C ILE A 312 -8.06 17.21 -2.52
N GLY A 313 -7.36 17.37 -3.65
CA GLY A 313 -6.40 18.44 -3.90
C GLY A 313 -6.92 19.35 -5.01
N VAL A 314 -6.89 20.65 -4.80
CA VAL A 314 -7.30 21.67 -5.79
C VAL A 314 -6.09 22.52 -6.11
N SER A 315 -5.90 22.84 -7.40
CA SER A 315 -4.81 23.73 -7.80
C SER A 315 -5.00 25.14 -7.23
N ASP A 316 -3.91 25.72 -6.75
CA ASP A 316 -3.92 27.07 -6.20
C ASP A 316 -4.29 28.13 -7.25
N ARG A 317 -3.85 27.92 -8.50
CA ARG A 317 -3.96 28.89 -9.62
C ARG A 317 -5.08 28.60 -10.59
N ASP A 318 -5.44 27.33 -10.78
CA ASP A 318 -6.53 26.94 -11.65
C ASP A 318 -7.61 26.18 -10.86
N PRO A 319 -8.69 26.85 -10.44
CA PRO A 319 -9.72 26.23 -9.64
C PRO A 319 -10.55 25.18 -10.38
N ASN A 320 -10.29 24.93 -11.68
CA ASN A 320 -10.90 23.85 -12.45
C ASN A 320 -10.06 22.58 -12.44
N LEU A 321 -8.79 22.67 -12.05
CA LEU A 321 -7.91 21.51 -11.90
C LEU A 321 -8.00 20.98 -10.46
N ALA A 322 -8.48 19.76 -10.33
CA ALA A 322 -8.53 19.05 -9.06
C ALA A 322 -8.23 17.56 -9.20
N TYR A 323 -7.74 16.96 -8.14
CA TYR A 323 -7.59 15.53 -7.98
C TYR A 323 -8.43 15.07 -6.79
N ALA A 324 -9.08 13.91 -6.92
CA ALA A 324 -9.81 13.29 -5.84
C ALA A 324 -9.39 11.81 -5.75
N THR A 325 -9.13 11.34 -4.53
CA THR A 325 -8.61 9.99 -4.29
C THR A 325 -9.51 9.20 -3.37
N ASP A 326 -9.57 7.90 -3.56
CA ASP A 326 -10.15 6.94 -2.63
C ASP A 326 -9.19 5.75 -2.40
N LEU A 327 -9.65 4.66 -1.83
CA LEU A 327 -8.77 3.52 -1.49
C LEU A 327 -8.06 2.94 -2.72
N GLY A 328 -8.70 2.93 -3.88
CA GLY A 328 -8.13 2.35 -5.10
C GLY A 328 -7.98 3.28 -6.29
N ARG A 329 -8.61 4.46 -6.27
CA ARG A 329 -8.67 5.36 -7.43
C ARG A 329 -7.98 6.69 -7.15
N THR A 330 -7.37 7.23 -8.20
CA THR A 330 -6.94 8.63 -8.29
C THR A 330 -7.54 9.21 -9.56
N MET A 331 -8.43 10.15 -9.38
CA MET A 331 -9.22 10.78 -10.44
C MET A 331 -8.84 12.24 -10.58
N LYS A 332 -8.83 12.75 -11.81
CA LYS A 332 -8.48 14.13 -12.17
C LYS A 332 -9.61 14.79 -12.95
N THR A 333 -9.87 16.04 -12.66
CA THR A 333 -10.64 16.95 -13.50
C THR A 333 -9.78 18.14 -13.93
N THR A 334 -10.00 18.65 -15.16
CA THR A 334 -9.40 19.88 -15.67
C THR A 334 -10.46 20.89 -16.15
N ASP A 335 -11.72 20.53 -16.00
CA ASP A 335 -12.88 21.30 -16.44
C ASP A 335 -13.84 21.67 -15.29
N GLY A 336 -13.30 21.66 -14.07
CA GLY A 336 -14.08 22.02 -12.88
C GLY A 336 -15.06 20.96 -12.42
N GLY A 337 -14.84 19.71 -12.82
CA GLY A 337 -15.65 18.58 -12.44
C GLY A 337 -16.75 18.22 -13.44
N ALA A 338 -16.82 18.88 -14.61
CA ALA A 338 -17.72 18.44 -15.67
C ALA A 338 -17.39 16.99 -16.12
N THR A 339 -16.09 16.66 -16.16
CA THR A 339 -15.59 15.29 -16.36
C THR A 339 -14.49 14.95 -15.35
N TRP A 340 -14.40 13.67 -14.99
CA TRP A 340 -13.34 13.09 -14.16
C TRP A 340 -12.75 11.89 -14.87
N SER A 341 -11.44 11.86 -15.03
CA SER A 341 -10.72 10.75 -15.65
C SER A 341 -9.73 10.11 -14.69
N ALA A 342 -9.57 8.79 -14.81
CA ALA A 342 -8.56 8.05 -14.05
C ALA A 342 -7.15 8.49 -14.45
N VAL A 343 -6.25 8.55 -13.48
CA VAL A 343 -4.81 8.79 -13.68
C VAL A 343 -3.94 7.70 -13.04
N TYR A 344 -4.54 6.64 -12.53
CA TYR A 344 -3.84 5.45 -12.02
C TYR A 344 -3.67 4.38 -13.09
N SER A 345 -4.51 4.39 -14.11
CA SER A 345 -4.46 3.49 -15.26
C SER A 345 -5.11 4.16 -16.47
N HIS A 346 -4.88 3.60 -17.64
CA HIS A 346 -5.50 4.05 -18.89
C HIS A 346 -5.94 2.85 -19.73
N ALA A 347 -7.01 3.04 -20.50
CA ALA A 347 -7.51 2.04 -21.44
C ALA A 347 -6.53 1.85 -22.60
N VAL A 348 -6.35 0.61 -23.04
CA VAL A 348 -5.47 0.24 -24.16
C VAL A 348 -6.31 -0.06 -25.40
N THR A 349 -5.83 0.38 -26.57
CA THR A 349 -6.48 0.05 -27.86
C THR A 349 -6.49 -1.47 -28.04
N GLY A 350 -7.67 -2.05 -28.21
CA GLY A 350 -7.84 -3.51 -28.30
C GLY A 350 -8.44 -4.15 -27.07
N GLY A 351 -8.57 -3.40 -25.98
CA GLY A 351 -9.17 -3.82 -24.70
C GLY A 351 -8.15 -3.93 -23.57
N GLY A 352 -8.68 -3.94 -22.36
CA GLY A 352 -7.86 -3.99 -21.13
C GLY A 352 -7.29 -2.63 -20.71
N TRP A 353 -6.48 -2.68 -19.66
CA TRP A 353 -5.96 -1.52 -18.95
C TRP A 353 -4.46 -1.65 -18.78
N ALA A 354 -3.75 -0.54 -18.88
CA ALA A 354 -2.34 -0.45 -18.51
C ALA A 354 -2.17 0.48 -17.31
N SER A 355 -1.17 0.19 -16.50
CA SER A 355 -0.79 1.03 -15.37
C SER A 355 -0.18 2.35 -15.84
N SER A 356 -0.45 3.42 -15.10
CA SER A 356 0.27 4.69 -15.21
C SER A 356 1.41 4.80 -14.18
N GLY A 357 1.75 3.72 -13.47
CA GLY A 357 2.78 3.69 -12.44
C GLY A 357 2.27 4.00 -11.02
N LEU A 358 1.00 4.35 -10.87
CA LEU A 358 0.35 4.53 -9.57
C LEU A 358 -0.23 3.20 -9.10
N ASP A 359 0.64 2.23 -8.89
CA ASP A 359 0.26 0.88 -8.58
C ASP A 359 0.25 0.65 -7.08
N VAL A 360 -0.88 0.19 -6.61
CA VAL A 360 -1.11 -0.13 -5.20
C VAL A 360 -1.50 -1.58 -5.04
N THR A 361 -1.48 -2.02 -3.80
CA THR A 361 -1.82 -3.32 -3.26
C THR A 361 -0.77 -4.41 -3.44
N THR A 362 -0.91 -5.45 -2.63
CA THR A 362 0.01 -6.59 -2.52
C THR A 362 -0.20 -7.57 -3.66
N ILE A 363 0.90 -8.07 -4.20
CA ILE A 363 0.88 -9.12 -5.23
C ILE A 363 1.61 -10.36 -4.74
N TYR A 364 0.99 -11.53 -4.92
CA TYR A 364 1.52 -12.83 -4.48
C TYR A 364 2.25 -13.61 -5.56
N GLY A 365 1.93 -13.37 -6.82
CA GLY A 365 2.53 -14.11 -7.92
C GLY A 365 2.30 -13.48 -9.29
N ILE A 366 3.21 -13.77 -10.19
CA ILE A 366 3.00 -13.71 -11.63
C ILE A 366 3.20 -15.11 -12.19
N GLN A 367 2.25 -15.60 -12.98
CA GLN A 367 2.33 -16.90 -13.63
C GLN A 367 2.17 -16.77 -15.13
N PHE A 368 2.80 -17.70 -15.84
CA PHE A 368 2.89 -17.71 -17.29
C PHE A 368 2.22 -18.97 -17.83
N ASP A 369 1.35 -18.79 -18.82
CA ASP A 369 0.69 -19.91 -19.47
C ASP A 369 1.72 -20.77 -20.24
N PRO A 370 1.84 -22.07 -19.98
CA PRO A 370 2.82 -22.94 -20.63
C PRO A 370 2.58 -23.13 -22.13
N PHE A 371 1.39 -22.81 -22.64
CA PHE A 371 1.01 -22.93 -24.06
C PHE A 371 1.05 -21.60 -24.82
N ASN A 372 1.05 -20.48 -24.09
CA ASN A 372 1.03 -19.14 -24.68
C ASN A 372 1.84 -18.18 -23.80
N SER A 373 3.08 -17.93 -24.15
CA SER A 373 3.99 -17.03 -23.40
C SER A 373 3.50 -15.57 -23.30
N ALA A 374 2.58 -15.15 -24.17
CA ALA A 374 1.95 -13.85 -24.07
C ALA A 374 0.85 -13.80 -22.99
N ARG A 375 0.27 -14.95 -22.63
CA ARG A 375 -0.73 -15.01 -21.57
C ARG A 375 -0.08 -15.10 -20.21
N ARG A 376 -0.40 -14.12 -19.36
CA ARG A 376 0.15 -13.96 -18.02
C ARG A 376 -0.95 -13.65 -17.02
N PHE A 377 -0.72 -13.98 -15.76
CA PHE A 377 -1.66 -13.75 -14.68
C PHE A 377 -0.97 -13.08 -13.49
N LEU A 378 -1.66 -12.14 -12.87
CA LEU A 378 -1.23 -11.45 -11.66
C LEU A 378 -2.19 -11.77 -10.52
N ASN A 379 -1.64 -12.24 -9.41
CA ASN A 379 -2.39 -12.65 -8.22
C ASN A 379 -2.35 -11.54 -7.18
N TYR A 380 -3.39 -10.75 -7.12
CA TYR A 380 -3.49 -9.63 -6.20
C TYR A 380 -4.33 -9.94 -4.96
N THR A 381 -4.05 -9.22 -3.89
CA THR A 381 -5.04 -8.94 -2.85
C THR A 381 -5.94 -7.78 -3.29
N ASP A 382 -7.07 -7.59 -2.62
CA ASP A 382 -8.08 -6.53 -2.82
C ASP A 382 -8.77 -6.49 -4.20
N ILE A 383 -8.08 -6.84 -5.27
CA ILE A 383 -8.57 -6.80 -6.65
C ILE A 383 -8.52 -8.17 -7.36
N GLY A 384 -8.09 -9.22 -6.67
CA GLY A 384 -8.15 -10.60 -7.13
C GLY A 384 -7.18 -10.93 -8.26
N LEU A 385 -7.68 -11.54 -9.32
CA LEU A 385 -6.88 -12.05 -10.43
C LEU A 385 -6.98 -11.17 -11.66
N PHE A 386 -5.83 -10.88 -12.26
CA PHE A 386 -5.72 -10.21 -13.56
C PHE A 386 -5.08 -11.11 -14.60
N ARG A 387 -5.49 -10.94 -15.85
CA ARG A 387 -5.02 -11.67 -17.01
C ARG A 387 -4.58 -10.71 -18.11
N SER A 388 -3.44 -11.00 -18.74
CA SER A 388 -2.96 -10.39 -19.97
C SER A 388 -2.91 -11.41 -21.09
N GLU A 389 -3.19 -11.00 -22.32
CA GLU A 389 -3.03 -11.80 -23.54
C GLU A 389 -1.91 -11.26 -24.46
N ASP A 390 -1.29 -10.15 -24.10
CA ASP A 390 -0.35 -9.38 -24.91
C ASP A 390 1.02 -9.18 -24.26
N ALA A 391 1.44 -10.15 -23.44
CA ALA A 391 2.72 -10.16 -22.74
C ALA A 391 2.83 -9.06 -21.66
N GLY A 392 1.72 -8.66 -21.05
CA GLY A 392 1.69 -7.72 -19.94
C GLY A 392 1.60 -6.26 -20.37
N LYS A 393 1.27 -5.98 -21.63
CA LYS A 393 1.02 -4.61 -22.11
C LYS A 393 -0.33 -4.09 -21.65
N SER A 394 -1.32 -4.99 -21.55
CA SER A 394 -2.64 -4.68 -21.02
C SER A 394 -3.17 -5.81 -20.14
N TRP A 395 -4.08 -5.48 -19.24
CA TRP A 395 -4.61 -6.36 -18.22
C TRP A 395 -6.12 -6.23 -18.10
N GLU A 396 -6.78 -7.36 -17.86
CA GLU A 396 -8.21 -7.45 -17.58
C GLU A 396 -8.44 -8.22 -16.27
N SER A 397 -9.48 -7.87 -15.53
CA SER A 397 -9.91 -8.68 -14.38
C SER A 397 -10.31 -10.08 -14.85
N SER A 398 -9.81 -11.10 -14.17
CA SER A 398 -10.04 -12.51 -14.45
C SER A 398 -10.78 -13.22 -13.31
N THR A 399 -11.81 -12.58 -12.78
CA THR A 399 -12.59 -13.09 -11.63
C THR A 399 -14.01 -13.53 -11.98
N MET A 400 -14.38 -13.56 -13.27
CA MET A 400 -15.72 -13.96 -13.70
C MET A 400 -16.00 -15.41 -13.29
N GLY A 401 -17.09 -15.61 -12.49
CA GLY A 401 -17.47 -16.93 -11.95
C GLY A 401 -16.81 -17.33 -10.64
N VAL A 402 -15.79 -16.59 -10.16
CA VAL A 402 -15.32 -16.73 -8.77
C VAL A 402 -16.42 -16.24 -7.83
N PRO A 403 -16.76 -16.96 -6.74
CA PRO A 403 -17.74 -16.48 -5.75
C PRO A 403 -17.42 -15.08 -5.27
N ARG A 404 -18.43 -14.20 -5.17
CA ARG A 404 -18.23 -12.77 -4.85
C ARG A 404 -17.40 -12.59 -3.59
N GLU A 405 -17.66 -13.35 -2.54
CA GLU A 405 -16.99 -13.31 -1.25
C GLU A 405 -15.54 -13.85 -1.27
N TRP A 406 -15.10 -14.46 -2.39
CA TRP A 406 -13.73 -14.96 -2.56
C TRP A 406 -12.88 -14.08 -3.50
N ARG A 407 -13.46 -13.04 -4.10
CA ARG A 407 -12.80 -12.23 -5.15
C ARG A 407 -11.76 -11.24 -4.63
N ASN A 408 -11.72 -11.03 -3.31
CA ASN A 408 -10.77 -10.06 -2.75
C ASN A 408 -9.33 -10.46 -3.07
N THR A 409 -8.95 -11.73 -2.84
CA THR A 409 -7.56 -12.17 -3.00
C THR A 409 -7.48 -13.46 -3.80
N THR A 410 -6.60 -13.49 -4.81
CA THR A 410 -6.11 -14.73 -5.42
C THR A 410 -4.67 -14.94 -4.96
N TYR A 411 -4.42 -16.00 -4.19
CA TYR A 411 -3.10 -16.25 -3.64
C TYR A 411 -2.16 -16.97 -4.60
N TRP A 412 -2.67 -17.89 -5.42
CA TRP A 412 -1.86 -18.68 -6.35
C TRP A 412 -2.65 -19.30 -7.48
N LEU A 413 -1.94 -19.70 -8.56
CA LEU A 413 -2.46 -20.48 -9.69
C LEU A 413 -1.61 -21.72 -9.93
N ALA A 414 -2.26 -22.80 -10.42
CA ALA A 414 -1.60 -23.95 -11.00
C ALA A 414 -2.16 -24.21 -12.40
N PHE A 415 -1.29 -24.34 -13.39
CA PHE A 415 -1.67 -24.73 -14.76
C PHE A 415 -1.59 -26.22 -14.95
N ASP A 416 -2.48 -26.78 -15.78
CA ASP A 416 -2.26 -28.11 -16.33
C ASP A 416 -1.22 -28.01 -17.48
N PRO A 417 -0.03 -28.62 -17.33
CA PRO A 417 1.02 -28.47 -18.34
C PRO A 417 0.74 -29.26 -19.63
N LYS A 418 -0.35 -30.04 -19.69
CA LYS A 418 -0.73 -30.88 -20.84
C LYS A 418 -2.10 -30.57 -21.40
N VAL A 419 -2.90 -29.75 -20.74
CA VAL A 419 -4.25 -29.37 -21.19
C VAL A 419 -4.34 -27.86 -21.27
N GLN A 420 -4.29 -27.36 -22.50
CA GLN A 420 -4.40 -25.93 -22.75
C GLN A 420 -5.68 -25.34 -22.17
N GLY A 421 -5.55 -24.23 -21.47
CA GLY A 421 -6.66 -23.49 -20.86
C GLY A 421 -7.14 -24.03 -19.51
N ARG A 422 -6.70 -25.24 -19.09
CA ARG A 422 -7.05 -25.79 -17.78
C ARG A 422 -6.11 -25.24 -16.71
N MET A 423 -6.69 -24.67 -15.66
CA MET A 423 -5.95 -24.15 -14.52
C MET A 423 -6.82 -24.09 -13.26
N TRP A 424 -6.18 -24.03 -12.11
CA TRP A 424 -6.84 -23.90 -10.82
C TRP A 424 -6.30 -22.67 -10.10
N SER A 425 -7.18 -21.94 -9.43
CA SER A 425 -6.83 -20.81 -8.56
C SER A 425 -7.24 -21.08 -7.13
N VAL A 426 -6.48 -20.54 -6.19
CA VAL A 426 -6.82 -20.49 -4.76
C VAL A 426 -7.15 -19.07 -4.37
N ASN A 427 -8.33 -18.90 -3.76
CA ASN A 427 -8.95 -17.60 -3.56
C ASN A 427 -9.44 -17.45 -2.11
N SER A 428 -9.55 -16.19 -1.66
CA SER A 428 -10.09 -15.86 -0.34
C SER A 428 -10.74 -14.49 -0.30
N GLY A 429 -11.72 -14.33 0.59
CA GLY A 429 -12.19 -13.01 1.03
C GLY A 429 -11.24 -12.32 2.02
N THR A 430 -10.21 -13.01 2.51
CA THR A 430 -9.24 -12.47 3.46
C THR A 430 -7.94 -12.14 2.73
N HIS A 431 -7.47 -10.92 2.93
CA HIS A 431 -6.25 -10.39 2.32
C HIS A 431 -5.04 -10.45 3.28
N ASP A 432 -3.85 -10.14 2.76
CA ASP A 432 -2.60 -9.94 3.50
C ASP A 432 -2.17 -11.08 4.44
N LEU A 433 -2.60 -12.31 4.19
CA LEU A 433 -2.05 -13.45 4.91
C LEU A 433 -0.59 -13.67 4.49
N PRO A 434 0.27 -14.11 5.38
CA PRO A 434 0.02 -14.57 6.75
C PRO A 434 0.27 -13.49 7.82
N ARG A 435 -0.08 -12.23 7.57
CA ARG A 435 0.17 -11.12 8.51
C ARG A 435 -0.71 -11.21 9.76
N PRO A 436 -0.15 -10.98 10.96
CA PRO A 436 -0.88 -11.06 12.23
C PRO A 436 -2.11 -10.15 12.30
N LYS A 437 -2.06 -8.97 11.67
CA LYS A 437 -3.21 -8.05 11.63
C LYS A 437 -4.48 -8.69 11.09
N MET A 438 -4.35 -9.68 10.18
CA MET A 438 -5.48 -10.29 9.49
C MET A 438 -6.09 -11.46 10.25
N TRP A 439 -5.36 -12.08 11.17
CA TRP A 439 -5.88 -13.25 11.90
C TRP A 439 -6.01 -13.06 13.41
N ARG A 440 -5.35 -12.05 14.02
CA ARG A 440 -5.31 -11.86 15.48
C ARG A 440 -6.69 -11.67 16.12
N HIS A 441 -7.66 -11.18 15.39
CA HIS A 441 -9.03 -10.92 15.84
C HIS A 441 -10.07 -11.77 15.12
N GLN A 442 -9.65 -12.77 14.36
CA GLN A 442 -10.54 -13.63 13.58
C GLN A 442 -10.29 -15.10 13.87
N ASP A 443 -11.36 -15.87 13.95
CA ASP A 443 -11.25 -17.32 13.92
C ASP A 443 -11.05 -17.78 12.45
N PRO A 444 -9.94 -18.49 12.14
CA PRO A 444 -9.70 -19.01 10.79
C PRO A 444 -10.80 -19.88 10.22
N THR A 445 -11.68 -20.44 11.05
CA THR A 445 -12.85 -21.21 10.62
C THR A 445 -13.90 -20.36 9.94
N ASN A 446 -13.85 -19.03 10.10
CA ASN A 446 -14.76 -18.09 9.45
C ASN A 446 -14.25 -17.58 8.11
N TYR A 447 -13.04 -17.93 7.70
CA TYR A 447 -12.50 -17.48 6.42
C TYR A 447 -13.30 -18.03 5.25
N LYS A 448 -13.63 -17.15 4.31
CA LYS A 448 -14.27 -17.46 3.05
C LYS A 448 -13.20 -17.65 1.98
N GLY A 449 -13.31 -18.74 1.23
CA GLY A 449 -12.36 -19.05 0.18
C GLY A 449 -12.35 -20.53 -0.20
N GLY A 450 -11.49 -20.86 -1.15
CA GLY A 450 -11.34 -22.20 -1.66
C GLY A 450 -10.69 -22.23 -3.05
N VAL A 451 -11.01 -23.27 -3.81
CA VAL A 451 -10.47 -23.53 -5.14
C VAL A 451 -11.49 -23.21 -6.22
N CYS A 452 -11.04 -22.54 -7.27
CA CYS A 452 -11.77 -22.44 -8.53
C CYS A 452 -10.98 -23.07 -9.67
N ILE A 453 -11.68 -23.58 -10.70
CA ILE A 453 -11.10 -24.13 -11.92
C ILE A 453 -11.57 -23.33 -13.12
N SER A 454 -10.65 -23.10 -14.06
CA SER A 454 -10.93 -22.60 -15.42
C SER A 454 -10.54 -23.65 -16.44
N GLU A 455 -11.27 -23.72 -17.55
CA GLU A 455 -10.98 -24.56 -18.71
C GLU A 455 -10.86 -23.75 -20.02
N ASP A 456 -10.93 -22.42 -19.91
CA ASP A 456 -10.92 -21.49 -21.04
C ASP A 456 -9.78 -20.45 -20.99
N GLY A 457 -8.71 -20.78 -20.25
CA GLY A 457 -7.55 -19.89 -20.10
C GLY A 457 -7.81 -18.71 -19.18
N GLY A 458 -8.60 -18.92 -18.15
CA GLY A 458 -8.88 -17.91 -17.10
C GLY A 458 -9.91 -16.87 -17.50
N LYS A 459 -10.67 -17.08 -18.57
CA LYS A 459 -11.78 -16.16 -18.93
C LYS A 459 -12.94 -16.31 -17.95
N THR A 460 -13.26 -17.57 -17.62
CA THR A 460 -14.30 -17.89 -16.65
C THR A 460 -13.82 -18.93 -15.65
N TRP A 461 -14.38 -18.87 -14.46
CA TRP A 461 -14.06 -19.74 -13.35
C TRP A 461 -15.32 -20.39 -12.80
N ARG A 462 -15.19 -21.60 -12.25
CA ARG A 462 -16.22 -22.24 -11.45
C ARG A 462 -15.63 -22.79 -10.17
N GLN A 463 -16.40 -22.77 -9.12
CA GLN A 463 -16.02 -23.33 -7.82
C GLN A 463 -15.68 -24.83 -7.96
N SER A 464 -14.61 -25.27 -7.29
CA SER A 464 -14.04 -26.61 -7.35
C SER A 464 -13.51 -27.03 -5.97
N ASN A 465 -14.36 -26.99 -4.93
CA ASN A 465 -13.95 -27.31 -3.56
C ASN A 465 -14.89 -28.27 -2.84
N SER A 466 -15.54 -29.18 -3.54
CA SER A 466 -16.37 -30.24 -2.93
C SER A 466 -15.51 -31.09 -1.97
N GLY A 467 -15.94 -31.27 -0.72
CA GLY A 467 -15.21 -31.98 0.32
C GLY A 467 -14.15 -31.14 1.04
N MET A 468 -13.93 -29.89 0.61
CA MET A 468 -13.09 -28.91 1.32
C MET A 468 -13.98 -27.96 2.11
N GLU A 469 -13.71 -27.80 3.39
CA GLU A 469 -14.32 -26.74 4.17
C GLU A 469 -13.85 -25.37 3.64
N GLU A 470 -14.73 -24.36 3.67
CA GLU A 470 -14.33 -23.01 3.32
C GLU A 470 -13.13 -22.56 4.17
N THR A 471 -12.14 -22.02 3.49
CA THR A 471 -10.91 -21.52 4.12
C THR A 471 -10.24 -20.51 3.20
N ALA A 472 -9.38 -19.67 3.75
CA ALA A 472 -8.42 -18.94 2.92
C ALA A 472 -7.44 -19.97 2.32
N ALA A 473 -7.68 -20.37 1.07
CA ALA A 473 -6.77 -21.24 0.35
C ALA A 473 -5.59 -20.40 -0.15
N THR A 474 -4.36 -20.74 0.29
CA THR A 474 -3.18 -19.87 0.15
C THR A 474 -2.18 -20.34 -0.89
N HIS A 475 -2.15 -21.62 -1.20
CA HIS A 475 -1.26 -22.17 -2.22
C HIS A 475 -1.84 -23.44 -2.84
N ILE A 476 -1.54 -23.66 -4.12
CA ILE A 476 -1.92 -24.87 -4.84
C ILE A 476 -0.76 -25.41 -5.65
N LEU A 477 -0.54 -26.72 -5.60
CA LEU A 477 0.43 -27.43 -6.43
C LEU A 477 -0.24 -28.55 -7.21
N LEU A 478 0.16 -28.72 -8.46
CA LEU A 478 -0.17 -29.87 -9.29
C LEU A 478 1.01 -30.84 -9.31
N ASP A 479 0.77 -32.14 -9.09
CA ASP A 479 1.77 -33.16 -9.34
C ASP A 479 1.89 -33.36 -10.87
N PRO A 480 3.03 -32.97 -11.49
CA PRO A 480 3.21 -33.05 -12.93
C PRO A 480 3.24 -34.49 -13.47
N LYS A 481 3.47 -35.48 -12.59
CA LYS A 481 3.51 -36.92 -12.93
C LYS A 481 2.13 -37.56 -12.91
N SER A 482 1.11 -36.86 -12.40
CA SER A 482 -0.28 -37.37 -12.31
C SER A 482 -0.93 -37.55 -13.68
N PRO A 483 -1.88 -38.55 -13.85
CA PRO A 483 -2.60 -38.72 -15.09
C PRO A 483 -3.38 -37.47 -15.52
N VAL A 484 -3.49 -37.23 -16.82
CA VAL A 484 -4.12 -36.03 -17.38
C VAL A 484 -5.64 -35.96 -17.07
N ASP A 485 -6.30 -37.08 -17.01
CA ASP A 485 -7.71 -37.25 -16.71
C ASP A 485 -8.04 -37.34 -15.22
N ALA A 486 -6.99 -37.49 -14.38
CA ALA A 486 -7.11 -37.61 -12.93
C ALA A 486 -5.92 -36.89 -12.24
N ARG A 487 -5.88 -35.56 -12.39
CA ARG A 487 -4.79 -34.76 -11.82
C ARG A 487 -4.80 -34.84 -10.30
N VAL A 488 -3.61 -35.03 -9.75
CA VAL A 488 -3.36 -34.91 -8.30
C VAL A 488 -2.93 -33.49 -8.00
N LEU A 489 -3.64 -32.82 -7.10
CA LEU A 489 -3.30 -31.49 -6.63
C LEU A 489 -3.31 -31.46 -5.10
N TYR A 490 -2.55 -30.52 -4.56
CA TYR A 490 -2.45 -30.22 -3.12
C TYR A 490 -2.76 -28.77 -2.90
N VAL A 491 -3.52 -28.47 -1.83
CA VAL A 491 -3.89 -27.10 -1.44
C VAL A 491 -3.53 -26.87 0.02
N ALA A 492 -2.87 -25.75 0.30
CA ALA A 492 -2.69 -25.25 1.64
C ALA A 492 -3.88 -24.38 2.04
N GLY A 493 -4.49 -24.69 3.19
CA GLY A 493 -5.60 -23.95 3.79
C GLY A 493 -5.18 -23.30 5.10
N PHE A 494 -5.39 -22.00 5.23
CA PHE A 494 -5.01 -21.23 6.41
C PHE A 494 -5.94 -21.55 7.59
N GLY A 495 -5.39 -22.18 8.62
CA GLY A 495 -6.14 -22.72 9.75
C GLY A 495 -6.76 -24.12 9.54
N ARG A 496 -6.51 -24.76 8.37
CA ARG A 496 -7.03 -26.08 8.03
C ARG A 496 -5.94 -27.10 7.66
N GLY A 497 -4.74 -26.64 7.27
CA GLY A 497 -3.65 -27.53 6.85
C GLY A 497 -3.64 -27.85 5.37
N VAL A 498 -3.57 -29.14 4.98
CA VAL A 498 -3.39 -29.55 3.59
C VAL A 498 -4.55 -30.39 3.09
N TYR A 499 -5.08 -30.04 1.93
CA TYR A 499 -6.06 -30.83 1.19
C TYR A 499 -5.41 -31.46 -0.06
N LYS A 500 -5.90 -32.62 -0.45
CA LYS A 500 -5.49 -33.37 -1.65
C LYS A 500 -6.69 -33.74 -2.48
N THR A 501 -6.55 -33.68 -3.79
CA THR A 501 -7.45 -34.27 -4.77
C THR A 501 -6.71 -35.28 -5.64
N ILE A 502 -7.41 -36.29 -6.15
CA ILE A 502 -6.91 -37.26 -7.12
C ILE A 502 -7.79 -37.33 -8.37
N ASP A 503 -8.71 -36.40 -8.51
CA ASP A 503 -9.73 -36.37 -9.56
C ASP A 503 -9.84 -34.98 -10.25
N SER A 504 -8.72 -34.27 -10.34
CA SER A 504 -8.60 -32.94 -10.96
C SER A 504 -9.40 -31.86 -10.23
N GLY A 505 -9.57 -31.97 -8.92
CA GLY A 505 -10.26 -30.99 -8.08
C GLY A 505 -11.78 -31.19 -8.00
N LYS A 506 -12.31 -32.28 -8.48
CA LYS A 506 -13.77 -32.57 -8.31
C LYS A 506 -14.10 -32.81 -6.85
N THR A 507 -13.23 -33.52 -6.12
CA THR A 507 -13.35 -33.76 -4.68
C THR A 507 -12.02 -33.56 -3.97
N TRP A 508 -12.08 -33.07 -2.73
CA TRP A 508 -10.93 -32.81 -1.88
C TRP A 508 -11.03 -33.54 -0.56
N ILE A 509 -9.91 -34.03 -0.06
CA ILE A 509 -9.79 -34.76 1.20
C ILE A 509 -8.73 -34.08 2.04
N LEU A 510 -9.04 -33.81 3.31
CA LEU A 510 -8.07 -33.28 4.28
C LEU A 510 -7.00 -34.35 4.58
N LYS A 511 -5.74 -33.91 4.54
CA LYS A 511 -4.53 -34.76 4.69
C LYS A 511 -3.58 -34.12 5.72
N ASN A 512 -3.90 -34.25 7.00
CA ASN A 512 -3.12 -33.67 8.10
C ASN A 512 -2.48 -34.71 9.02
N GLU A 513 -2.49 -36.00 8.65
CA GLU A 513 -1.90 -37.01 9.52
C GLU A 513 -0.41 -36.76 9.76
N GLY A 514 -0.03 -36.51 11.03
CA GLY A 514 1.33 -36.12 11.42
C GLY A 514 1.56 -34.61 11.57
N ILE A 515 0.62 -33.76 11.14
CA ILE A 515 0.64 -32.33 11.45
C ILE A 515 0.05 -32.15 12.86
N THR A 516 0.83 -31.57 13.76
CA THR A 516 0.48 -31.53 15.20
C THR A 516 -0.15 -30.22 15.65
N GLN A 517 -0.10 -29.16 14.85
CA GLN A 517 -0.77 -27.90 15.18
C GLN A 517 -2.31 -28.07 15.13
N PRO A 518 -3.04 -27.61 16.14
CA PRO A 518 -4.49 -27.79 16.21
C PRO A 518 -5.26 -27.01 15.12
N GLN A 519 -4.72 -25.88 14.66
CA GLN A 519 -5.23 -25.06 13.55
C GLN A 519 -4.04 -24.68 12.66
N PRO A 520 -3.56 -25.58 11.80
CA PRO A 520 -2.34 -25.33 11.04
C PRO A 520 -2.57 -24.23 10.00
N PHE A 521 -1.81 -23.16 10.11
CA PHE A 521 -1.81 -22.05 9.14
C PHE A 521 -1.00 -22.45 7.91
N GLY A 522 -1.58 -23.36 7.10
CA GLY A 522 -0.99 -23.78 5.84
C GLY A 522 -0.76 -22.59 4.92
N TRP A 523 0.52 -22.34 4.57
CA TRP A 523 0.89 -21.15 3.82
C TRP A 523 1.46 -21.46 2.45
N ARG A 524 2.53 -22.24 2.39
CA ARG A 524 3.24 -22.57 1.14
C ARG A 524 3.41 -24.08 1.03
N LEU A 525 3.31 -24.57 -0.18
CA LEU A 525 3.61 -25.95 -0.57
C LEU A 525 4.80 -25.94 -1.54
N THR A 526 5.70 -26.89 -1.42
CA THR A 526 6.82 -27.08 -2.35
C THR A 526 6.97 -28.54 -2.66
N LEU A 527 7.05 -28.90 -3.96
CA LEU A 527 7.27 -30.27 -4.43
C LEU A 527 8.69 -30.39 -4.95
N ALA A 528 9.50 -31.23 -4.31
CA ALA A 528 10.86 -31.52 -4.72
C ALA A 528 10.87 -32.49 -5.91
N SER A 529 11.99 -32.54 -6.65
CA SER A 529 12.15 -33.39 -7.84
C SER A 529 12.09 -34.90 -7.55
N ASP A 530 12.39 -35.29 -6.32
CA ASP A 530 12.27 -36.67 -5.82
C ASP A 530 10.86 -37.08 -5.42
N GLY A 531 9.90 -36.13 -5.46
CA GLY A 531 8.50 -36.32 -5.05
C GLY A 531 8.23 -35.99 -3.59
N THR A 532 9.23 -35.54 -2.81
CA THR A 532 9.00 -35.08 -1.45
C THR A 532 8.19 -33.79 -1.48
N LEU A 533 7.09 -33.78 -0.77
CA LEU A 533 6.23 -32.61 -0.60
C LEU A 533 6.54 -31.93 0.73
N TYR A 534 6.68 -30.61 0.73
CA TYR A 534 6.86 -29.79 1.91
C TYR A 534 5.67 -28.86 2.10
N VAL A 535 5.32 -28.58 3.36
CA VAL A 535 4.38 -27.51 3.73
C VAL A 535 4.97 -26.62 4.80
N VAL A 536 4.92 -25.32 4.55
CA VAL A 536 5.22 -24.28 5.54
C VAL A 536 3.92 -23.95 6.27
N ILE A 537 3.96 -24.09 7.59
CA ILE A 537 2.90 -23.62 8.50
C ILE A 537 3.37 -22.28 9.06
N ALA A 538 2.62 -21.22 8.78
CA ALA A 538 2.96 -19.87 9.25
C ALA A 538 2.84 -19.76 10.78
N ARG A 539 3.67 -18.90 11.38
CA ARG A 539 3.63 -18.59 12.80
C ARG A 539 2.31 -17.88 13.14
N ARG A 540 1.71 -18.29 14.24
CA ARG A 540 0.47 -17.75 14.79
C ARG A 540 0.69 -16.87 16.03
N SER A 541 1.83 -17.01 16.75
CA SER A 541 2.10 -16.21 17.94
C SER A 541 2.34 -14.74 17.57
N GLU A 542 1.64 -13.82 18.23
CA GLU A 542 1.78 -12.38 18.01
C GLU A 542 3.10 -11.83 18.57
N ASP A 543 3.48 -12.30 19.76
CA ASP A 543 4.70 -11.89 20.46
C ASP A 543 5.97 -12.53 19.87
N GLY A 544 5.82 -13.55 19.02
CA GLY A 544 6.91 -14.28 18.43
C GLY A 544 7.68 -15.18 19.39
N SER A 545 7.22 -15.40 20.62
CA SER A 545 7.88 -16.27 21.60
C SER A 545 8.04 -17.69 21.08
N ILE A 546 9.20 -18.30 21.29
CA ILE A 546 9.46 -19.70 20.96
C ILE A 546 8.85 -20.63 22.00
N GLY A 547 8.36 -21.79 21.56
CA GLY A 547 7.87 -22.86 22.40
C GLY A 547 6.41 -22.70 22.81
N ASN A 548 5.66 -21.82 22.16
CA ASN A 548 4.23 -21.72 22.33
C ASN A 548 3.46 -22.47 21.23
N SER A 549 2.17 -22.71 21.44
CA SER A 549 1.30 -23.40 20.48
C SER A 549 1.09 -22.63 19.15
N GLY A 550 1.58 -21.40 19.08
CA GLY A 550 1.51 -20.53 17.92
C GLY A 550 2.76 -20.53 17.05
N ASP A 551 3.78 -21.35 17.35
CA ASP A 551 4.96 -21.46 16.51
C ASP A 551 4.60 -21.97 15.13
N GLY A 552 5.27 -21.41 14.11
CA GLY A 552 5.26 -21.97 12.77
C GLY A 552 6.05 -23.26 12.70
N ALA A 553 5.89 -23.99 11.62
CA ALA A 553 6.52 -25.28 11.42
C ALA A 553 6.82 -25.57 9.96
N LEU A 554 7.71 -26.51 9.73
CA LEU A 554 7.96 -27.11 8.42
C LEU A 554 7.68 -28.61 8.52
N TYR A 555 6.86 -29.13 7.61
CA TYR A 555 6.59 -30.55 7.49
C TYR A 555 6.97 -31.05 6.12
N ARG A 556 7.28 -32.33 6.03
CA ARG A 556 7.49 -33.06 4.77
C ARG A 556 6.67 -34.34 4.74
N SER A 557 6.22 -34.69 3.53
CA SER A 557 5.62 -35.98 3.17
C SER A 557 6.38 -36.64 2.02
N LYS A 558 6.59 -37.95 2.09
CA LYS A 558 7.21 -38.74 1.02
C LYS A 558 6.23 -39.69 0.33
N ASP A 559 4.99 -39.67 0.72
CA ASP A 559 3.94 -40.57 0.25
C ASP A 559 2.72 -39.81 -0.32
N GLY A 560 2.96 -38.59 -0.83
CA GLY A 560 1.92 -37.80 -1.48
C GLY A 560 0.87 -37.26 -0.50
N ALA A 561 1.32 -36.74 0.62
CA ALA A 561 0.55 -36.13 1.71
C ALA A 561 -0.30 -37.14 2.54
N GLU A 562 -0.05 -38.44 2.45
CA GLU A 562 -0.76 -39.41 3.32
C GLU A 562 -0.28 -39.26 4.77
N HIS A 563 1.04 -39.11 4.98
CA HIS A 563 1.62 -38.87 6.30
C HIS A 563 2.64 -37.73 6.24
N TRP A 564 2.67 -36.92 7.30
CA TRP A 564 3.62 -35.81 7.47
C TRP A 564 4.56 -36.07 8.62
N SER A 565 5.79 -35.66 8.47
CA SER A 565 6.81 -35.64 9.51
C SER A 565 7.39 -34.23 9.66
N ALA A 566 7.56 -33.77 10.88
CA ALA A 566 8.16 -32.48 11.16
C ALA A 566 9.62 -32.45 10.68
N VAL A 567 9.99 -31.33 10.08
CA VAL A 567 11.37 -30.95 9.74
C VAL A 567 11.83 -29.96 10.79
N PRO A 568 12.90 -30.22 11.55
CA PRO A 568 13.39 -29.26 12.52
C PRO A 568 13.68 -27.90 11.90
N LEU A 569 13.19 -26.83 12.52
CA LEU A 569 13.55 -25.47 12.12
C LEU A 569 14.97 -25.12 12.60
N PRO A 570 15.66 -24.15 11.99
CA PRO A 570 16.91 -23.62 12.52
C PRO A 570 16.77 -23.15 13.96
N GLN A 571 17.85 -23.24 14.74
CA GLN A 571 17.82 -22.77 16.13
C GLN A 571 17.41 -21.29 16.21
N GLY A 572 16.46 -20.98 17.06
CA GLY A 572 15.95 -19.61 17.26
C GLY A 572 14.90 -19.19 16.24
N VAL A 573 14.54 -20.03 15.27
CA VAL A 573 13.50 -19.74 14.24
C VAL A 573 12.18 -20.38 14.63
N ASN A 574 11.10 -19.59 14.56
CA ASN A 574 9.72 -20.08 14.68
C ASN A 574 8.75 -19.45 13.68
N GLY A 575 9.26 -18.62 12.78
CA GLY A 575 8.48 -17.93 11.74
C GLY A 575 8.91 -18.32 10.32
N PRO A 576 8.82 -19.61 9.89
CA PRO A 576 9.09 -19.97 8.51
C PRO A 576 8.07 -19.28 7.59
N ASN A 577 8.52 -18.79 6.43
CA ASN A 577 7.67 -18.05 5.51
C ASN A 577 7.74 -18.55 4.07
N GLY A 578 8.92 -18.84 3.55
CA GLY A 578 9.14 -19.39 2.21
C GLY A 578 10.13 -20.56 2.23
N LEU A 579 9.97 -21.49 1.30
CA LEU A 579 10.88 -22.62 1.13
C LEU A 579 11.18 -22.83 -0.35
N ALA A 580 12.45 -22.78 -0.72
CA ALA A 580 12.93 -23.25 -2.02
C ALA A 580 13.73 -24.54 -1.86
N VAL A 581 13.54 -25.44 -2.82
CA VAL A 581 14.28 -26.70 -2.93
C VAL A 581 15.11 -26.63 -4.21
N ASP A 582 16.40 -26.96 -4.11
CA ASP A 582 17.25 -27.07 -5.30
C ASP A 582 16.74 -28.23 -6.17
N PRO A 583 16.32 -27.99 -7.43
CA PRO A 583 15.74 -29.03 -8.28
C PRO A 583 16.70 -30.18 -8.58
N ASP A 584 18.02 -29.93 -8.63
CA ASP A 584 19.04 -30.92 -8.93
C ASP A 584 19.56 -31.63 -7.66
N SER A 585 19.28 -31.06 -6.50
CA SER A 585 19.69 -31.57 -5.18
C SER A 585 18.55 -31.48 -4.19
N PRO A 586 17.58 -32.42 -4.19
CA PRO A 586 16.37 -32.30 -3.36
C PRO A 586 16.61 -32.29 -1.84
N GLY A 587 17.85 -32.63 -1.40
CA GLY A 587 18.28 -32.45 -0.02
C GLY A 587 18.76 -31.04 0.31
N ARG A 588 18.95 -30.17 -0.70
CA ARG A 588 19.38 -28.79 -0.51
C ARG A 588 18.15 -27.87 -0.43
N LEU A 589 17.96 -27.28 0.73
CA LEU A 589 16.79 -26.45 1.06
C LEU A 589 17.23 -25.04 1.46
N TYR A 590 16.49 -24.06 1.01
CA TYR A 590 16.61 -22.66 1.46
C TYR A 590 15.31 -22.25 2.14
N LEU A 591 15.40 -21.89 3.43
CA LEU A 591 14.25 -21.47 4.23
C LEU A 591 14.33 -19.97 4.47
N ALA A 592 13.35 -19.22 3.96
CA ALA A 592 13.13 -17.83 4.32
C ALA A 592 12.34 -17.77 5.63
N ALA A 593 12.78 -16.94 6.55
CA ALA A 593 12.18 -16.82 7.88
C ALA A 593 11.92 -15.37 8.27
N TRP A 594 10.82 -15.19 8.97
CA TRP A 594 10.38 -13.92 9.53
C TRP A 594 10.79 -13.85 10.99
N ALA A 595 11.52 -12.79 11.37
CA ALA A 595 12.02 -12.59 12.72
C ALA A 595 10.91 -12.52 13.77
N ARG A 596 11.28 -12.79 15.00
CA ARG A 596 10.42 -12.57 16.16
C ARG A 596 10.36 -11.09 16.50
N ALA A 597 9.22 -10.64 16.99
CA ALA A 597 9.00 -9.26 17.45
C ALA A 597 9.63 -9.02 18.84
N SER A 598 10.87 -9.41 19.07
CA SER A 598 11.55 -9.23 20.36
C SER A 598 12.67 -8.20 20.27
N GLY A 599 12.41 -6.99 20.78
CA GLY A 599 13.43 -5.96 20.98
C GLY A 599 14.07 -5.43 19.68
N THR A 600 15.19 -4.78 19.82
CA THR A 600 15.94 -4.11 18.72
C THR A 600 16.66 -5.08 17.77
N HIS A 601 16.66 -6.38 18.02
CA HIS A 601 17.52 -7.36 17.32
C HIS A 601 16.77 -8.51 16.66
N GLY A 602 15.51 -8.42 16.34
CA GLY A 602 14.74 -9.38 15.52
C GLY A 602 15.33 -10.76 15.30
N ASP A 603 15.42 -11.60 16.33
CA ASP A 603 16.03 -12.93 16.25
C ASP A 603 15.22 -13.89 15.38
N GLY A 604 15.91 -14.82 14.71
CA GLY A 604 15.29 -15.92 13.96
C GLY A 604 14.76 -15.56 12.59
N GLY A 605 15.19 -14.43 12.01
CA GLY A 605 14.90 -14.03 10.64
C GLY A 605 16.07 -14.23 9.69
N GLY A 606 15.82 -14.09 8.38
CA GLY A 606 16.83 -14.24 7.32
C GLY A 606 16.61 -15.46 6.45
N ILE A 607 17.70 -15.96 5.82
CA ILE A 607 17.67 -17.20 5.02
C ILE A 607 18.60 -18.23 5.61
N PHE A 608 18.12 -19.46 5.69
CA PHE A 608 18.83 -20.59 6.23
C PHE A 608 18.98 -21.69 5.17
N LEU A 609 20.18 -22.25 5.04
CA LEU A 609 20.50 -23.33 4.12
C LEU A 609 20.61 -24.66 4.89
N SER A 610 20.00 -25.69 4.36
CA SER A 610 20.24 -27.10 4.71
C SER A 610 20.74 -27.85 3.48
N GLU A 611 21.69 -28.75 3.67
CA GLU A 611 22.21 -29.65 2.63
C GLU A 611 21.81 -31.12 2.87
N ASP A 612 21.04 -31.38 3.93
CA ASP A 612 20.70 -32.72 4.40
C ASP A 612 19.17 -32.90 4.62
N ALA A 613 18.37 -32.23 3.77
CA ALA A 613 16.92 -32.28 3.80
C ALA A 613 16.31 -31.77 5.12
N GLY A 614 16.91 -30.74 5.70
CA GLY A 614 16.40 -30.03 6.88
C GLY A 614 16.79 -30.68 8.22
N ARG A 615 17.81 -31.57 8.25
CA ARG A 615 18.30 -32.09 9.51
C ARG A 615 19.18 -31.09 10.23
N THR A 616 20.02 -30.38 9.49
CA THR A 616 20.86 -29.30 9.99
C THR A 616 20.73 -28.06 9.13
N TRP A 617 20.95 -26.89 9.75
CA TRP A 617 20.79 -25.60 9.09
C TRP A 617 21.92 -24.66 9.45
N ARG A 618 22.33 -23.81 8.48
CA ARG A 618 23.18 -22.65 8.71
C ARG A 618 22.56 -21.39 8.12
N GLN A 619 22.72 -20.27 8.76
CA GLN A 619 22.27 -18.99 8.22
C GLN A 619 23.19 -18.55 7.07
N VAL A 620 22.60 -18.14 5.95
CA VAL A 620 23.30 -17.68 4.75
C VAL A 620 22.93 -16.25 4.35
N PHE A 621 21.91 -15.66 4.99
CA PHE A 621 21.51 -14.29 4.78
C PHE A 621 20.94 -13.72 6.08
N ASP A 622 21.49 -12.57 6.51
CA ASP A 622 21.17 -11.86 7.75
C ASP A 622 20.96 -10.34 7.53
N ARG A 623 21.00 -9.90 6.25
CA ARG A 623 20.89 -8.48 5.88
C ARG A 623 19.48 -7.92 6.03
N ASP A 624 18.48 -8.79 6.08
CA ASP A 624 17.10 -8.47 6.39
C ASP A 624 16.55 -9.53 7.35
N ARG A 625 15.81 -9.09 8.34
CA ARG A 625 15.24 -9.96 9.37
C ARG A 625 13.87 -10.50 9.00
N HIS A 626 13.22 -9.87 8.03
CA HIS A 626 11.87 -10.20 7.60
C HIS A 626 11.89 -10.63 6.14
N VAL A 627 12.34 -11.87 5.87
CA VAL A 627 12.42 -12.41 4.52
C VAL A 627 11.14 -13.14 4.16
N TYR A 628 10.48 -12.68 3.08
CA TYR A 628 9.27 -13.32 2.59
C TYR A 628 9.54 -14.61 1.85
N ASP A 629 10.48 -14.58 0.92
CA ASP A 629 10.73 -15.72 0.04
C ASP A 629 12.16 -15.75 -0.47
N VAL A 630 12.57 -16.94 -0.91
CA VAL A 630 13.81 -17.21 -1.61
C VAL A 630 13.48 -18.04 -2.85
N THR A 631 14.07 -17.68 -3.98
CA THR A 631 13.85 -18.36 -5.27
C THR A 631 15.18 -18.85 -5.82
N VAL A 632 15.25 -20.12 -6.22
CA VAL A 632 16.36 -20.69 -7.00
C VAL A 632 16.07 -20.41 -8.48
N ASP A 633 17.05 -19.86 -9.21
CA ASP A 633 16.88 -19.61 -10.64
C ASP A 633 16.67 -20.96 -11.38
N PRO A 634 15.60 -21.07 -12.18
CA PRO A 634 15.32 -22.31 -12.90
C PRO A 634 16.34 -22.65 -13.97
N ASN A 635 17.17 -21.71 -14.41
CA ASN A 635 18.16 -21.88 -15.47
C ASN A 635 19.58 -22.05 -14.95
N ASP A 636 19.90 -21.47 -13.77
CA ASP A 636 21.21 -21.58 -13.12
C ASP A 636 21.07 -21.74 -11.60
N ARG A 637 21.39 -22.93 -11.08
CA ARG A 637 21.24 -23.25 -9.65
C ARG A 637 22.23 -22.50 -8.74
N ASN A 638 23.24 -21.85 -9.32
CA ASN A 638 24.12 -20.97 -8.54
C ASN A 638 23.46 -19.64 -8.22
N ILE A 639 22.43 -19.28 -8.99
CA ILE A 639 21.74 -18.01 -8.82
C ILE A 639 20.53 -18.20 -7.89
N LEU A 640 20.48 -17.37 -6.86
CA LEU A 640 19.35 -17.24 -5.96
C LEU A 640 18.88 -15.80 -5.93
N TYR A 641 17.60 -15.64 -5.70
CA TYR A 641 16.97 -14.35 -5.43
C TYR A 641 16.25 -14.40 -4.09
N ALA A 642 16.23 -13.29 -3.40
CA ALA A 642 15.49 -13.13 -2.15
C ALA A 642 14.85 -11.75 -2.08
N THR A 643 13.82 -11.63 -1.26
CA THR A 643 13.20 -10.37 -0.93
C THR A 643 13.18 -10.16 0.57
N GLY A 644 13.69 -9.01 0.97
CA GLY A 644 13.57 -8.52 2.31
C GLY A 644 12.44 -7.50 2.43
N PHE A 645 11.70 -7.56 3.52
CA PHE A 645 10.64 -6.61 3.80
C PHE A 645 11.16 -5.22 4.14
N GLU A 646 12.39 -5.14 4.64
CA GLU A 646 13.05 -3.88 5.03
C GLU A 646 14.08 -3.41 3.99
N SER A 647 14.49 -4.28 3.08
CA SER A 647 15.66 -4.04 2.23
C SER A 647 15.50 -4.36 0.75
N SER A 648 14.25 -4.60 0.28
CA SER A 648 13.98 -4.79 -1.15
C SER A 648 14.44 -6.15 -1.70
N ALA A 649 15.10 -6.17 -2.85
CA ALA A 649 15.48 -7.40 -3.57
C ALA A 649 16.99 -7.65 -3.56
N TRP A 650 17.36 -8.92 -3.45
CA TRP A 650 18.72 -9.41 -3.34
C TRP A 650 18.99 -10.53 -4.32
N ARG A 651 20.25 -10.65 -4.75
CA ARG A 651 20.75 -11.71 -5.63
C ARG A 651 22.03 -12.33 -5.08
N SER A 652 22.12 -13.64 -5.17
CA SER A 652 23.36 -14.41 -5.01
C SER A 652 23.72 -15.09 -6.32
N THR A 653 25.01 -15.28 -6.61
CA THR A 653 25.53 -16.01 -7.79
C THR A 653 26.38 -17.21 -7.40
N ASP A 654 26.40 -17.59 -6.13
CA ASP A 654 27.22 -18.62 -5.55
C ASP A 654 26.48 -19.51 -4.55
N ARG A 655 25.21 -19.82 -4.86
CA ARG A 655 24.33 -20.68 -4.05
C ARG A 655 24.04 -20.15 -2.66
N GLY A 656 24.04 -18.81 -2.49
CA GLY A 656 23.70 -18.15 -1.24
C GLY A 656 24.86 -17.89 -0.30
N GLU A 657 26.10 -18.09 -0.72
CA GLU A 657 27.28 -17.79 0.12
C GLU A 657 27.48 -16.27 0.26
N HIS A 658 27.26 -15.53 -0.84
CA HIS A 658 27.32 -14.07 -0.84
C HIS A 658 26.08 -13.49 -1.50
N TRP A 659 25.63 -12.34 -1.00
CA TRP A 659 24.44 -11.67 -1.46
C TRP A 659 24.73 -10.21 -1.79
N SER A 660 24.20 -9.74 -2.92
CA SER A 660 24.24 -8.36 -3.36
C SER A 660 22.83 -7.83 -3.52
N ARG A 661 22.60 -6.60 -3.12
CA ARG A 661 21.34 -5.92 -3.36
C ARG A 661 21.17 -5.64 -4.85
N ILE A 662 19.95 -5.74 -5.37
CA ILE A 662 19.61 -5.37 -6.75
C ILE A 662 19.30 -3.88 -6.74
N PRO A 663 20.16 -3.01 -7.31
CA PRO A 663 19.96 -1.56 -7.28
C PRO A 663 18.85 -1.09 -8.22
N GLY A 664 18.29 0.08 -7.97
CA GLY A 664 17.26 0.70 -8.81
C GLY A 664 15.83 0.27 -8.52
N PHE A 665 15.64 -0.58 -7.53
CA PHE A 665 14.33 -0.95 -7.02
C PHE A 665 13.94 -0.01 -5.88
N ASN A 666 13.19 1.04 -6.20
CA ASN A 666 12.82 2.10 -5.25
C ASN A 666 11.63 1.74 -4.36
N PHE A 667 11.56 0.49 -3.95
CA PHE A 667 10.50 -0.02 -3.13
C PHE A 667 11.05 -0.91 -2.01
N LYS A 668 10.72 -0.59 -0.77
CA LYS A 668 11.30 -1.24 0.39
C LYS A 668 10.79 -2.67 0.59
N TRP A 669 9.50 -2.88 0.45
CA TRP A 669 8.80 -4.11 0.87
C TRP A 669 8.73 -5.14 -0.24
N GLY A 670 9.84 -5.81 -0.51
CA GLY A 670 9.89 -6.92 -1.45
C GLY A 670 9.12 -8.13 -0.91
N HIS A 671 8.35 -8.78 -1.79
CA HIS A 671 7.55 -9.96 -1.45
C HIS A 671 8.13 -11.23 -2.07
N ARG A 672 8.46 -11.21 -3.36
CA ARG A 672 9.06 -12.34 -4.07
C ARG A 672 9.79 -11.84 -5.31
N VAL A 673 10.86 -12.56 -5.72
CA VAL A 673 11.46 -12.40 -7.04
C VAL A 673 11.14 -13.64 -7.88
N ILE A 674 10.67 -13.41 -9.11
CA ILE A 674 10.40 -14.46 -10.08
C ILE A 674 11.23 -14.18 -11.33
N PRO A 675 12.17 -15.08 -11.73
CA PRO A 675 12.89 -14.96 -12.99
C PRO A 675 11.94 -14.94 -14.18
N ASP A 676 12.24 -14.07 -15.16
CA ASP A 676 11.44 -14.02 -16.39
C ASP A 676 11.70 -15.30 -17.22
N PRO A 677 10.66 -16.11 -17.52
CA PRO A 677 10.86 -17.34 -18.27
C PRO A 677 11.19 -17.14 -19.75
N VAL A 678 11.01 -15.91 -20.26
CA VAL A 678 11.23 -15.54 -21.67
C VAL A 678 12.56 -14.81 -21.83
N ASP A 679 12.91 -13.92 -20.92
CA ASP A 679 14.12 -13.09 -20.94
C ASP A 679 14.96 -13.37 -19.69
N ARG A 680 16.04 -14.14 -19.84
CA ARG A 680 16.89 -14.57 -18.72
C ARG A 680 17.66 -13.43 -18.04
N ASP A 681 17.75 -12.28 -18.69
CA ASP A 681 18.41 -11.10 -18.16
C ASP A 681 17.44 -10.22 -17.34
N LYS A 682 16.20 -10.69 -17.14
CA LYS A 682 15.16 -9.98 -16.40
C LYS A 682 14.51 -10.80 -15.29
N ILE A 683 13.99 -10.06 -14.35
CA ILE A 683 13.22 -10.58 -13.20
C ILE A 683 11.97 -9.75 -12.99
N TYR A 684 11.00 -10.38 -12.36
CA TYR A 684 9.85 -9.71 -11.75
C TYR A 684 10.07 -9.63 -10.24
N VAL A 685 9.95 -8.44 -9.68
CA VAL A 685 9.97 -8.22 -8.24
C VAL A 685 8.54 -7.90 -7.79
N LEU A 686 7.98 -8.76 -6.99
CA LEU A 686 6.66 -8.62 -6.40
C LEU A 686 6.80 -7.89 -5.08
N THR A 687 5.81 -7.08 -4.75
CA THR A 687 5.87 -6.22 -3.56
C THR A 687 4.67 -6.44 -2.63
N PHE A 688 4.88 -6.09 -1.38
CA PHE A 688 3.81 -5.94 -0.42
C PHE A 688 3.28 -4.50 -0.49
N GLY A 689 2.30 -4.28 -1.37
CA GLY A 689 1.59 -3.02 -1.49
C GLY A 689 1.95 -2.12 -2.69
N GLY A 690 2.99 -2.40 -3.46
CA GLY A 690 3.39 -1.59 -4.63
C GLY A 690 3.38 -2.37 -5.93
N SER A 691 2.50 -3.36 -6.05
CA SER A 691 2.32 -4.15 -7.28
C SER A 691 3.59 -4.86 -7.75
N LEU A 692 3.84 -4.88 -9.05
CA LEU A 692 4.86 -5.67 -9.73
C LEU A 692 5.86 -4.76 -10.46
N TRP A 693 7.13 -5.10 -10.32
CA TRP A 693 8.22 -4.44 -11.03
C TRP A 693 8.93 -5.44 -11.95
N HIS A 694 9.33 -4.98 -13.13
CA HIS A 694 10.03 -5.80 -14.13
C HIS A 694 11.29 -5.08 -14.61
N GLY A 695 12.44 -5.74 -14.53
CA GLY A 695 13.70 -5.13 -14.91
C GLY A 695 14.87 -6.11 -14.93
N SER A 696 16.10 -5.58 -15.06
CA SER A 696 17.33 -6.36 -15.13
C SER A 696 17.58 -7.19 -13.88
N VAL A 697 18.14 -8.39 -14.05
CA VAL A 697 18.61 -9.27 -12.96
C VAL A 697 19.73 -8.62 -12.11
N THR A 698 20.45 -7.66 -12.67
CA THR A 698 21.51 -6.91 -11.96
C THR A 698 21.05 -5.54 -11.49
N GLY A 699 19.80 -5.19 -11.80
CA GLY A 699 19.26 -3.86 -11.51
C GLY A 699 19.85 -2.76 -12.41
N GLN A 700 19.89 -1.55 -11.91
CA GLN A 700 20.41 -0.37 -12.59
C GLN A 700 21.36 0.38 -11.66
N GLU A 701 22.67 0.19 -11.84
CA GLU A 701 23.72 0.74 -10.96
C GLU A 701 23.69 2.27 -10.82
N ALA A 702 23.26 2.98 -11.87
CA ALA A 702 23.14 4.45 -11.84
C ALA A 702 21.85 4.94 -11.20
N ALA A 703 20.93 4.06 -10.83
CA ALA A 703 19.69 4.47 -10.20
C ALA A 703 19.96 4.89 -8.76
N LEU A 704 19.43 6.06 -8.39
CA LEU A 704 19.44 6.50 -7.01
C LEU A 704 18.53 5.62 -6.19
N ASP A 705 19.09 4.97 -5.18
CA ASP A 705 18.31 4.20 -4.23
C ASP A 705 17.75 5.13 -3.14
N ILE A 706 16.52 5.57 -3.36
CA ILE A 706 15.78 6.37 -2.39
C ILE A 706 14.83 5.53 -1.51
N ALA A 707 14.80 4.21 -1.74
CA ALA A 707 13.91 3.32 -0.98
C ALA A 707 14.33 3.17 0.49
N THR A 708 15.61 3.32 0.77
CA THR A 708 16.17 3.18 2.12
C THR A 708 17.29 4.20 2.34
N PRO A 709 16.97 5.52 2.47
CA PRO A 709 17.99 6.48 2.86
C PRO A 709 18.62 6.02 4.18
N GLU A 710 19.94 5.97 4.23
CA GLU A 710 20.65 5.56 5.43
C GLU A 710 20.32 6.53 6.57
N LEU A 711 19.71 6.02 7.63
CA LEU A 711 19.43 6.77 8.86
C LEU A 711 20.16 6.19 10.07
N GLU A 712 20.93 5.10 9.86
CA GLU A 712 21.60 4.43 10.96
C GLU A 712 22.72 5.31 11.52
N PRO A 713 22.75 5.56 12.84
CA PRO A 713 23.84 6.24 13.47
C PRO A 713 25.13 5.43 13.28
N GLY A 714 26.12 5.99 12.62
CA GLY A 714 27.48 5.45 12.60
C GLY A 714 27.85 4.52 11.44
N ARG A 715 27.18 4.53 10.30
CA ARG A 715 27.69 3.97 9.04
C ARG A 715 28.22 5.05 8.12
#